data_a75fcfa47e41144d28ac0d905d4be6c2
#
_entry.id   a75fcfa47e41144d28ac0d905d4be6c2
#
_cell.length_a   1.000
_cell.length_b   1.000
_cell.length_c   1.000
_cell.angle_alpha   90.00
_cell.angle_beta   90.00
_cell.angle_gamma   90.00
#
_symmetry.space_group_name_H-M   'P 1'
#
loop_
_entity.id
_entity.type
_entity.pdbx_description
1 polymer ?
#
loop_
_entity_poly.entity_id
_entity_poly.type
_entity_poly.pdbx_seq_one_letter_code
_entity_poly.pdbx_strand_id
1 'polypeptide(L)'
;MEGTFLGKPRDLGYAKRVFKKKLISLWPTTAARTAAMILGGVAVVGALVVAGGHGAWTGLVAARLAQGKKPRLEDFIVEGQWHAALISAVVCAVLALTASWWLPVAAVARCRPAPERPWRRWFWVGLAAVVVAGGVVRLPRLSHSLYNDETYTFRRYVAGDHKRQPDGTREWRPVSWKATLWGNQMANNGVPYSLAARAAYDFAVSRGWARAMLPAEVPLRLPALLAGLGSLVVIALLARRWGGAWAGMIAATVAAVHPWHVRYSTEARSHSLVLLFAPLLPLVLDRAVACGRLRWWAAFAATEVMLLWAFAGSLYFLVAFNGLALVWLWRRGDGVWRTFLAAHLVAAAVYLHLMAPCLPQMRQAIRDNPVFSAGISWEWALTTGSFLLTGMPWLNGNPEMASHPSLQRVWVEFPAAVMLLLLSAAALVGAGVRRVGSDPSGRVLAFSLPLAAVLAVTATLASGTLLISWYMLYLLPAGLVLAAVGSVALVQAARRRGGFAARAALSVVVLAWLGWTTVIASPLMTYRKMGKQALREVARFLAVPVNGVSPLAVTHRTEAIVYDPSLYSLEMDLVDLRRLLAQSDAEGRPLLVAFGYRDLILHETPEFLQAIEESGDFERVAHFPGLEEPQFAQNIWRHRPRPPSQP
;
A
#
# COMPACT_ATOMS: atom_id res chain seq x y z
N MET A 1 37.44 -41.47 -63.38
CA MET A 1 36.02 -41.18 -63.59
C MET A 1 35.54 -40.44 -62.35
N GLU A 2 35.59 -39.11 -62.39
CA GLU A 2 35.15 -38.20 -61.36
C GLU A 2 33.67 -37.89 -61.63
N GLY A 3 32.80 -38.18 -60.65
CA GLY A 3 31.39 -37.83 -60.69
C GLY A 3 31.06 -36.91 -59.55
N THR A 4 31.21 -35.59 -59.76
CA THR A 4 30.81 -34.51 -58.86
C THR A 4 29.26 -34.46 -58.74
N PHE A 5 28.72 -34.86 -57.57
CA PHE A 5 27.34 -34.59 -57.19
C PHE A 5 27.20 -33.17 -56.69
N LEU A 6 26.94 -32.21 -57.59
CA LEU A 6 26.44 -30.90 -57.26
C LEU A 6 24.96 -30.99 -56.92
N GLY A 7 24.63 -30.99 -55.61
CA GLY A 7 23.26 -30.90 -55.15
C GLY A 7 22.62 -29.59 -55.62
N LYS A 8 21.48 -29.69 -56.34
CA LYS A 8 20.68 -28.55 -56.76
C LYS A 8 20.41 -27.61 -55.57
N PRO A 9 20.55 -26.28 -55.72
CA PRO A 9 20.22 -25.34 -54.66
C PRO A 9 18.74 -25.55 -54.26
N ARG A 10 18.51 -25.93 -52.99
CA ARG A 10 17.16 -26.06 -52.42
C ARG A 10 16.45 -24.73 -52.63
N ASP A 11 15.33 -24.77 -53.35
CA ASP A 11 14.53 -23.62 -53.75
C ASP A 11 14.09 -22.84 -52.51
N LEU A 12 14.80 -21.76 -52.20
CA LEU A 12 14.49 -20.78 -51.12
C LEU A 12 13.05 -20.29 -51.24
N GLY A 13 12.49 -20.25 -52.45
CA GLY A 13 11.07 -19.89 -52.71
C GLY A 13 10.08 -20.95 -52.22
N TYR A 14 10.44 -22.23 -52.29
CA TYR A 14 9.60 -23.30 -51.74
C TYR A 14 9.59 -23.27 -50.21
N ALA A 15 10.74 -23.13 -49.56
CA ALA A 15 10.84 -23.03 -48.10
C ALA A 15 10.07 -21.80 -47.58
N LYS A 16 10.18 -20.65 -48.26
CA LYS A 16 9.38 -19.45 -47.91
C LYS A 16 7.89 -19.67 -48.07
N ARG A 17 7.42 -20.37 -49.10
CA ARG A 17 6.00 -20.67 -49.32
C ARG A 17 5.46 -21.66 -48.28
N VAL A 18 6.20 -22.68 -47.92
CA VAL A 18 5.80 -23.65 -46.86
C VAL A 18 5.77 -22.99 -45.48
N PHE A 19 6.78 -22.17 -45.18
CA PHE A 19 6.84 -21.40 -43.94
C PHE A 19 5.66 -20.42 -43.81
N LYS A 20 5.37 -19.66 -44.91
CA LYS A 20 4.22 -18.75 -44.96
C LYS A 20 2.89 -19.48 -44.79
N LYS A 21 2.69 -20.67 -45.40
CA LYS A 21 1.47 -21.48 -45.21
C LYS A 21 1.35 -21.98 -43.77
N LYS A 22 2.42 -22.45 -43.14
CA LYS A 22 2.42 -22.87 -41.72
C LYS A 22 2.16 -21.70 -40.76
N LEU A 23 2.75 -20.53 -41.01
CA LEU A 23 2.47 -19.31 -40.26
C LEU A 23 1.01 -18.89 -40.35
N ILE A 24 0.40 -18.95 -41.55
CA ILE A 24 -1.02 -18.63 -41.75
C ILE A 24 -1.93 -19.64 -41.03
N SER A 25 -1.54 -20.90 -40.92
CA SER A 25 -2.34 -21.91 -40.21
C SER A 25 -2.28 -21.74 -38.67
N LEU A 26 -1.12 -21.31 -38.15
CA LEU A 26 -0.95 -21.07 -36.71
C LEU A 26 -1.60 -19.76 -36.26
N TRP A 27 -1.52 -18.69 -37.08
CA TRP A 27 -2.06 -17.37 -36.76
C TRP A 27 -2.94 -16.83 -37.89
N PRO A 28 -4.21 -17.26 -37.91
CA PRO A 28 -5.11 -16.99 -39.04
C PRO A 28 -5.50 -15.50 -39.16
N THR A 29 -5.48 -14.73 -38.04
CA THR A 29 -5.84 -13.31 -38.06
C THR A 29 -4.60 -12.41 -38.07
N THR A 30 -4.72 -11.19 -38.63
CA THR A 30 -3.65 -10.19 -38.58
C THR A 30 -3.27 -9.84 -37.13
N ALA A 31 -4.25 -9.71 -36.25
CA ALA A 31 -4.03 -9.46 -34.83
C ALA A 31 -3.20 -10.56 -34.17
N ALA A 32 -3.48 -11.85 -34.48
CA ALA A 32 -2.71 -12.97 -33.94
C ALA A 32 -1.27 -12.96 -34.44
N ARG A 33 -1.05 -12.61 -35.71
CA ARG A 33 0.31 -12.48 -36.29
C ARG A 33 1.09 -11.35 -35.64
N THR A 34 0.48 -10.17 -35.50
CA THR A 34 1.12 -9.01 -34.87
C THR A 34 1.47 -9.31 -33.40
N ALA A 35 0.56 -9.90 -32.64
CA ALA A 35 0.82 -10.28 -31.26
C ALA A 35 1.92 -11.35 -31.16
N ALA A 36 1.90 -12.36 -32.01
CA ALA A 36 2.93 -13.39 -32.06
C ALA A 36 4.31 -12.82 -32.42
N MET A 37 4.39 -11.87 -33.34
CA MET A 37 5.64 -11.20 -33.70
C MET A 37 6.19 -10.37 -32.54
N ILE A 38 5.35 -9.56 -31.89
CA ILE A 38 5.78 -8.72 -30.76
C ILE A 38 6.24 -9.60 -29.60
N LEU A 39 5.42 -10.56 -29.19
CA LEU A 39 5.74 -11.46 -28.07
C LEU A 39 6.92 -12.37 -28.38
N GLY A 40 7.01 -12.87 -29.62
CA GLY A 40 8.15 -13.63 -30.10
C GLY A 40 9.44 -12.81 -30.08
N GLY A 41 9.39 -11.55 -30.48
CA GLY A 41 10.51 -10.61 -30.39
C GLY A 41 10.97 -10.42 -28.93
N VAL A 42 10.04 -10.19 -28.01
CA VAL A 42 10.34 -10.09 -26.56
C VAL A 42 10.95 -11.38 -26.03
N ALA A 43 10.43 -12.55 -26.44
CA ALA A 43 10.97 -13.85 -26.04
C ALA A 43 12.43 -14.02 -26.52
N VAL A 44 12.73 -13.63 -27.77
CA VAL A 44 14.10 -13.70 -28.32
C VAL A 44 15.02 -12.75 -27.55
N VAL A 45 14.63 -11.51 -27.31
CA VAL A 45 15.43 -10.56 -26.52
C VAL A 45 15.68 -11.11 -25.10
N GLY A 46 14.65 -11.65 -24.44
CA GLY A 46 14.80 -12.29 -23.13
C GLY A 46 15.79 -13.46 -23.17
N ALA A 47 15.70 -14.32 -24.19
CA ALA A 47 16.63 -15.43 -24.36
C ALA A 47 18.08 -14.98 -24.59
N LEU A 48 18.29 -13.89 -25.37
CA LEU A 48 19.61 -13.30 -25.56
C LEU A 48 20.20 -12.71 -24.28
N VAL A 49 19.37 -12.03 -23.46
CA VAL A 49 19.78 -11.54 -22.13
C VAL A 49 20.18 -12.71 -21.22
N VAL A 50 19.43 -13.81 -21.23
CA VAL A 50 19.74 -15.01 -20.46
C VAL A 50 21.05 -15.66 -20.91
N ALA A 51 21.30 -15.72 -22.22
CA ALA A 51 22.53 -16.28 -22.79
C ALA A 51 23.79 -15.41 -22.59
N GLY A 52 23.60 -14.11 -22.40
CA GLY A 52 24.65 -13.09 -22.45
C GLY A 52 25.58 -12.95 -21.24
N GLY A 53 25.58 -13.90 -20.24
CA GLY A 53 26.68 -13.86 -19.29
C GLY A 53 26.34 -13.79 -17.79
N HIS A 54 25.31 -14.45 -17.33
CA HIS A 54 25.00 -14.59 -15.91
C HIS A 54 26.15 -15.26 -15.10
N GLY A 55 26.88 -16.20 -15.72
CA GLY A 55 27.95 -16.95 -15.05
C GLY A 55 29.12 -16.10 -14.55
N ALA A 56 29.55 -15.11 -15.33
CA ALA A 56 30.62 -14.19 -14.93
C ALA A 56 30.21 -13.32 -13.73
N TRP A 57 28.94 -12.88 -13.71
CA TRP A 57 28.41 -12.08 -12.61
C TRP A 57 28.25 -12.89 -11.31
N THR A 58 27.72 -14.11 -11.38
CA THR A 58 27.61 -15.00 -10.21
C THR A 58 28.96 -15.30 -9.57
N GLY A 59 30.01 -15.48 -10.39
CA GLY A 59 31.39 -15.63 -9.90
C GLY A 59 31.88 -14.42 -9.11
N LEU A 60 31.64 -13.20 -9.61
CA LEU A 60 32.02 -11.96 -8.91
C LEU A 60 31.26 -11.77 -7.59
N VAL A 61 29.96 -12.11 -7.57
CA VAL A 61 29.14 -12.04 -6.34
C VAL A 61 29.63 -13.09 -5.34
N ALA A 62 29.87 -14.33 -5.77
CA ALA A 62 30.37 -15.41 -4.92
C ALA A 62 31.74 -15.05 -4.32
N ALA A 63 32.66 -14.49 -5.10
CA ALA A 63 33.98 -14.04 -4.62
C ALA A 63 33.87 -12.95 -3.55
N ARG A 64 32.89 -12.00 -3.68
CA ARG A 64 32.65 -10.98 -2.66
C ARG A 64 32.03 -11.56 -1.38
N LEU A 65 31.09 -12.47 -1.51
CA LEU A 65 30.48 -13.16 -0.37
C LEU A 65 31.50 -14.00 0.41
N ALA A 66 32.40 -14.67 -0.30
CA ALA A 66 33.53 -15.41 0.31
C ALA A 66 34.47 -14.50 1.11
N GLN A 67 34.54 -13.20 0.77
CA GLN A 67 35.27 -12.17 1.53
C GLN A 67 34.45 -11.58 2.70
N GLY A 68 33.31 -12.16 3.06
CA GLY A 68 32.41 -11.66 4.12
C GLY A 68 31.67 -10.35 3.77
N LYS A 69 31.74 -9.89 2.53
CA LYS A 69 31.04 -8.66 2.08
C LYS A 69 29.58 -8.93 1.78
N LYS A 70 28.71 -8.02 2.22
CA LYS A 70 27.26 -8.13 1.93
C LYS A 70 26.96 -7.89 0.42
N PRO A 71 25.90 -8.51 -0.14
CA PRO A 71 25.45 -8.24 -1.48
C PRO A 71 25.10 -6.74 -1.67
N ARG A 72 25.40 -6.20 -2.84
CA ARG A 72 25.05 -4.82 -3.22
C ARG A 72 23.70 -4.80 -3.92
N LEU A 73 23.10 -3.62 -4.03
CA LEU A 73 21.83 -3.44 -4.76
C LEU A 73 21.95 -3.90 -6.22
N GLU A 74 23.09 -3.62 -6.87
CA GLU A 74 23.38 -4.04 -8.25
C GLU A 74 23.35 -5.56 -8.41
N ASP A 75 23.79 -6.30 -7.41
CA ASP A 75 23.79 -7.77 -7.43
C ASP A 75 22.36 -8.30 -7.50
N PHE A 76 21.47 -7.74 -6.67
CA PHE A 76 20.03 -8.08 -6.69
C PHE A 76 19.36 -7.68 -8.01
N ILE A 77 19.76 -6.53 -8.60
CA ILE A 77 19.19 -6.06 -9.87
C ILE A 77 19.58 -7.02 -11.00
N VAL A 78 20.85 -7.36 -11.15
CA VAL A 78 21.30 -8.24 -12.24
C VAL A 78 20.70 -9.62 -12.11
N GLU A 79 20.76 -10.23 -10.93
CA GLU A 79 20.19 -11.55 -10.69
C GLU A 79 18.66 -11.56 -10.88
N GLY A 80 17.97 -10.57 -10.31
CA GLY A 80 16.51 -10.47 -10.44
C GLY A 80 16.06 -10.26 -11.88
N GLN A 81 16.73 -9.38 -12.64
CA GLN A 81 16.41 -9.13 -14.04
C GLN A 81 16.73 -10.35 -14.92
N TRP A 82 17.77 -11.10 -14.62
CA TRP A 82 18.06 -12.34 -15.33
C TRP A 82 16.93 -13.37 -15.15
N HIS A 83 16.48 -13.61 -13.93
CA HIS A 83 15.35 -14.51 -13.66
C HIS A 83 14.05 -14.01 -14.30
N ALA A 84 13.79 -12.70 -14.23
CA ALA A 84 12.64 -12.09 -14.88
C ALA A 84 12.68 -12.24 -16.40
N ALA A 85 13.85 -12.07 -17.04
CA ALA A 85 14.04 -12.25 -18.46
C ALA A 85 13.81 -13.72 -18.88
N LEU A 86 14.30 -14.69 -18.10
CA LEU A 86 14.09 -16.11 -18.36
C LEU A 86 12.60 -16.46 -18.34
N ILE A 87 11.90 -16.08 -17.27
CA ILE A 87 10.47 -16.38 -17.12
C ILE A 87 9.66 -15.66 -18.21
N SER A 88 9.97 -14.40 -18.47
CA SER A 88 9.29 -13.62 -19.50
C SER A 88 9.53 -14.16 -20.90
N ALA A 89 10.73 -14.66 -21.20
CA ALA A 89 11.03 -15.32 -22.49
C ALA A 89 10.12 -16.53 -22.69
N VAL A 90 9.99 -17.39 -21.66
CA VAL A 90 9.11 -18.57 -21.71
C VAL A 90 7.64 -18.15 -21.84
N VAL A 91 7.17 -17.24 -21.01
CA VAL A 91 5.77 -16.74 -21.02
C VAL A 91 5.43 -16.11 -22.37
N CYS A 92 6.30 -15.23 -22.90
CA CYS A 92 6.08 -14.58 -24.18
C CYS A 92 6.14 -15.56 -25.34
N ALA A 93 7.01 -16.57 -25.31
CA ALA A 93 7.04 -17.64 -26.32
C ALA A 93 5.73 -18.44 -26.31
N VAL A 94 5.26 -18.85 -25.15
CA VAL A 94 3.98 -19.58 -25.01
C VAL A 94 2.80 -18.72 -25.50
N LEU A 95 2.75 -17.46 -25.11
CA LEU A 95 1.69 -16.54 -25.55
C LEU A 95 1.77 -16.25 -27.07
N ALA A 96 2.98 -16.16 -27.65
CA ALA A 96 3.16 -16.01 -29.09
C ALA A 96 2.65 -17.24 -29.86
N LEU A 97 3.05 -18.43 -29.44
CA LEU A 97 2.62 -19.70 -30.06
C LEU A 97 1.11 -19.93 -29.96
N THR A 98 0.51 -19.50 -28.85
CA THR A 98 -0.93 -19.67 -28.58
C THR A 98 -1.77 -18.43 -28.92
N ALA A 99 -1.25 -17.46 -29.68
CA ALA A 99 -1.90 -16.17 -29.92
C ALA A 99 -3.29 -16.31 -30.54
N SER A 100 -3.51 -17.28 -31.44
CA SER A 100 -4.82 -17.58 -32.03
C SER A 100 -5.83 -18.16 -31.04
N TRP A 101 -5.36 -18.73 -29.94
CA TRP A 101 -6.21 -19.38 -28.94
C TRP A 101 -6.77 -18.40 -27.90
N TRP A 102 -5.99 -17.37 -27.52
CA TRP A 102 -6.40 -16.41 -26.48
C TRP A 102 -6.81 -15.05 -27.02
N LEU A 103 -6.39 -14.67 -28.23
CA LEU A 103 -6.90 -13.44 -28.83
C LEU A 103 -8.39 -13.61 -29.18
N PRO A 104 -9.23 -12.70 -28.74
CA PRO A 104 -10.65 -12.78 -29.06
C PRO A 104 -10.82 -12.78 -30.57
N VAL A 105 -11.58 -13.74 -31.09
CA VAL A 105 -12.06 -13.68 -32.46
C VAL A 105 -12.89 -12.41 -32.57
N ALA A 106 -12.42 -11.46 -33.38
CA ALA A 106 -12.93 -10.08 -33.48
C ALA A 106 -14.44 -9.96 -33.82
N ALA A 107 -15.12 -11.08 -34.01
CA ALA A 107 -16.48 -11.15 -34.52
C ALA A 107 -17.59 -10.99 -33.46
N VAL A 108 -17.34 -11.08 -32.16
CA VAL A 108 -18.44 -11.20 -31.18
C VAL A 108 -18.56 -10.04 -30.20
N ALA A 109 -17.53 -9.25 -30.04
CA ALA A 109 -17.60 -8.14 -29.10
C ALA A 109 -18.14 -6.86 -29.77
N ARG A 110 -19.37 -6.86 -30.22
CA ARG A 110 -20.14 -5.61 -30.24
C ARG A 110 -20.16 -5.17 -28.78
N CYS A 111 -19.41 -4.07 -28.45
CA CYS A 111 -19.68 -3.36 -27.22
C CYS A 111 -21.19 -3.11 -27.19
N ARG A 112 -21.96 -4.01 -26.57
CA ARG A 112 -23.23 -3.60 -26.04
C ARG A 112 -22.86 -2.80 -24.80
N PRO A 113 -22.84 -1.46 -24.86
CA PRO A 113 -22.87 -0.70 -23.65
C PRO A 113 -24.03 -1.31 -22.87
N ALA A 114 -23.81 -1.81 -21.66
CA ALA A 114 -24.92 -1.98 -20.74
C ALA A 114 -25.71 -0.68 -20.86
N PRO A 115 -27.07 -0.73 -21.00
CA PRO A 115 -27.85 0.46 -21.24
C PRO A 115 -27.41 1.50 -20.21
N GLU A 116 -26.55 2.40 -20.64
CA GLU A 116 -26.04 3.44 -19.77
C GLU A 116 -27.26 4.27 -19.45
N ARG A 117 -27.76 4.06 -18.20
CA ARG A 117 -28.73 5.01 -17.68
C ARG A 117 -28.11 6.37 -17.88
N PRO A 118 -28.81 7.32 -18.53
CA PRO A 118 -28.20 8.58 -18.97
C PRO A 118 -27.45 9.21 -17.82
N TRP A 119 -26.23 9.64 -18.08
CA TRP A 119 -25.36 10.28 -17.11
C TRP A 119 -26.06 11.53 -16.63
N ARG A 120 -26.72 11.46 -15.49
CA ARG A 120 -27.43 12.62 -14.96
C ARG A 120 -26.39 13.64 -14.53
N ARG A 121 -26.45 14.86 -15.02
CA ARG A 121 -25.52 15.96 -14.68
C ARG A 121 -25.34 16.13 -13.17
N TRP A 122 -26.43 15.99 -12.42
CA TRP A 122 -26.37 16.09 -10.96
C TRP A 122 -25.42 15.08 -10.30
N PHE A 123 -25.28 13.87 -10.84
CA PHE A 123 -24.37 12.85 -10.29
C PHE A 123 -22.92 13.32 -10.37
N TRP A 124 -22.51 13.91 -11.52
CA TRP A 124 -21.14 14.38 -11.69
C TRP A 124 -20.85 15.62 -10.86
N VAL A 125 -21.79 16.56 -10.80
CA VAL A 125 -21.69 17.76 -9.97
C VAL A 125 -21.62 17.38 -8.51
N GLY A 126 -22.50 16.47 -8.05
CA GLY A 126 -22.48 15.96 -6.69
C GLY A 126 -21.19 15.20 -6.37
N LEU A 127 -20.70 14.35 -7.28
CA LEU A 127 -19.44 13.63 -7.09
C LEU A 127 -18.25 14.59 -7.01
N ALA A 128 -18.19 15.60 -7.88
CA ALA A 128 -17.17 16.63 -7.80
C ALA A 128 -17.22 17.38 -6.46
N ALA A 129 -18.40 17.73 -5.97
CA ALA A 129 -18.57 18.34 -4.65
C ALA A 129 -18.07 17.42 -3.51
N VAL A 130 -18.36 16.11 -3.57
CA VAL A 130 -17.87 15.12 -2.61
C VAL A 130 -16.35 15.01 -2.66
N VAL A 131 -15.74 15.00 -3.85
CA VAL A 131 -14.28 14.94 -4.01
C VAL A 131 -13.62 16.21 -3.43
N VAL A 132 -14.18 17.40 -3.71
CA VAL A 132 -13.69 18.66 -3.13
C VAL A 132 -13.82 18.65 -1.59
N ALA A 133 -15.00 18.30 -1.06
CA ALA A 133 -15.21 18.20 0.38
C ALA A 133 -14.27 17.17 1.02
N GLY A 134 -14.08 16.01 0.37
CA GLY A 134 -13.11 15.00 0.77
C GLY A 134 -11.68 15.52 0.79
N GLY A 135 -11.31 16.39 -0.16
CA GLY A 135 -10.04 17.10 -0.17
C GLY A 135 -9.89 18.01 1.05
N VAL A 136 -10.89 18.86 1.31
CA VAL A 136 -10.89 19.79 2.46
C VAL A 136 -10.75 19.05 3.80
N VAL A 137 -11.41 17.90 3.96
CA VAL A 137 -11.28 17.05 5.15
C VAL A 137 -9.84 16.58 5.35
N ARG A 138 -9.06 16.39 4.29
CA ARG A 138 -7.68 15.86 4.29
C ARG A 138 -6.59 16.90 4.43
N LEU A 139 -6.87 18.17 4.06
CA LEU A 139 -5.87 19.24 4.06
C LEU A 139 -5.08 19.40 5.37
N PRO A 140 -5.70 19.39 6.57
CA PRO A 140 -4.96 19.56 7.82
C PRO A 140 -3.88 18.49 8.03
N ARG A 141 -4.12 17.26 7.54
CA ARG A 141 -3.19 16.14 7.72
C ARG A 141 -1.93 16.24 6.87
N LEU A 142 -1.98 16.98 5.77
CA LEU A 142 -0.84 17.07 4.84
C LEU A 142 0.37 17.72 5.49
N SER A 143 0.16 18.62 6.45
CA SER A 143 1.23 19.37 7.14
C SER A 143 1.66 18.77 8.48
N HIS A 144 1.05 17.64 8.92
CA HIS A 144 1.51 16.95 10.13
C HIS A 144 2.93 16.44 9.93
N SER A 145 3.69 16.37 11.04
CA SER A 145 5.00 15.70 11.07
C SER A 145 4.95 14.33 10.36
N LEU A 146 6.02 13.96 9.66
CA LEU A 146 6.18 12.58 9.19
C LEU A 146 6.29 11.65 10.40
N TYR A 147 5.87 10.41 10.23
CA TYR A 147 6.10 9.37 11.23
C TYR A 147 7.16 8.37 10.71
N ASN A 148 7.60 7.47 11.57
CA ASN A 148 8.73 6.57 11.32
C ASN A 148 8.74 5.94 9.93
N ASP A 149 7.64 5.31 9.49
CA ASP A 149 7.60 4.68 8.15
C ASP A 149 7.69 5.69 7.01
N GLU A 150 7.16 6.92 7.20
CA GLU A 150 7.26 7.99 6.21
C GLU A 150 8.68 8.55 6.16
N THR A 151 9.33 8.74 7.33
CA THR A 151 10.74 9.16 7.38
C THR A 151 11.63 8.10 6.77
N TYR A 152 11.34 6.82 7.01
CA TYR A 152 12.05 5.72 6.38
C TYR A 152 11.92 5.76 4.84
N THR A 153 10.69 5.99 4.33
CA THR A 153 10.44 6.17 2.89
C THR A 153 11.24 7.34 2.33
N PHE A 154 11.26 8.49 3.03
CA PHE A 154 12.03 9.67 2.66
C PHE A 154 13.52 9.37 2.57
N ARG A 155 14.09 8.77 3.63
CA ARG A 155 15.53 8.50 3.74
C ARG A 155 16.03 7.43 2.77
N ARG A 156 15.26 6.38 2.52
CA ARG A 156 15.71 5.20 1.79
C ARG A 156 15.28 5.15 0.33
N TYR A 157 14.17 5.83 -0.01
CA TYR A 157 13.57 5.67 -1.33
C TYR A 157 13.31 6.99 -2.06
N VAL A 158 13.29 8.14 -1.38
CA VAL A 158 12.96 9.42 -1.99
C VAL A 158 14.16 10.35 -2.07
N ALA A 159 14.69 10.84 -0.97
CA ALA A 159 15.69 11.90 -0.97
C ALA A 159 17.09 11.41 -0.62
N GLY A 160 17.29 10.88 0.55
CA GLY A 160 18.59 10.45 1.06
C GLY A 160 18.68 10.48 2.59
N ASP A 161 19.85 10.19 3.09
CA ASP A 161 20.11 10.04 4.51
C ASP A 161 21.45 10.66 4.91
N HIS A 162 21.51 11.24 6.12
CA HIS A 162 22.75 11.67 6.74
C HIS A 162 23.44 10.49 7.41
N LYS A 163 24.54 10.04 6.85
CA LYS A 163 25.34 8.96 7.44
C LYS A 163 26.50 9.50 8.25
N ARG A 164 26.64 9.00 9.48
CA ARG A 164 27.77 9.31 10.34
C ARG A 164 29.04 8.68 9.77
N GLN A 165 30.08 9.47 9.67
CA GLN A 165 31.43 9.05 9.29
C GLN A 165 32.20 8.64 10.54
N PRO A 166 33.34 7.92 10.40
CA PRO A 166 34.18 7.53 11.54
C PRO A 166 34.72 8.70 12.36
N ASP A 167 34.89 9.87 11.75
CA ASP A 167 35.35 11.11 12.39
C ASP A 167 34.23 11.85 13.16
N GLY A 168 33.02 11.28 13.21
CA GLY A 168 31.85 11.88 13.84
C GLY A 168 31.07 12.85 12.96
N THR A 169 31.61 13.27 11.81
CA THR A 169 30.91 14.13 10.86
C THR A 169 29.73 13.40 10.19
N ARG A 170 28.83 14.14 9.59
CA ARG A 170 27.70 13.58 8.86
C ARG A 170 27.74 13.99 7.40
N GLU A 171 27.71 13.00 6.53
CA GLU A 171 27.67 13.17 5.10
C GLU A 171 26.28 12.86 4.56
N TRP A 172 25.73 13.76 3.75
CA TRP A 172 24.50 13.48 3.03
C TRP A 172 24.73 12.49 1.90
N ARG A 173 23.98 11.39 1.91
CA ARG A 173 23.99 10.39 0.83
C ARG A 173 22.65 10.37 0.13
N PRO A 174 22.57 10.93 -1.11
CA PRO A 174 21.34 10.94 -1.87
C PRO A 174 20.96 9.51 -2.31
N VAL A 175 19.65 9.26 -2.38
CA VAL A 175 19.13 8.02 -2.93
C VAL A 175 19.28 8.02 -4.45
N SER A 176 19.77 6.95 -5.05
CA SER A 176 19.78 6.77 -6.49
C SER A 176 18.37 6.38 -7.00
N TRP A 177 18.05 6.68 -8.27
CA TRP A 177 16.81 6.20 -8.90
C TRP A 177 16.70 4.66 -8.91
N LYS A 178 17.83 3.95 -8.98
CA LYS A 178 17.90 2.49 -8.85
C LYS A 178 17.41 2.04 -7.46
N ALA A 179 17.81 2.76 -6.40
CA ALA A 179 17.37 2.45 -5.04
C ALA A 179 15.88 2.77 -4.84
N THR A 180 15.34 3.84 -5.43
CA THR A 180 13.90 4.13 -5.43
C THR A 180 13.11 2.99 -6.08
N LEU A 181 13.59 2.47 -7.22
CA LEU A 181 12.88 1.46 -8.01
C LEU A 181 13.05 0.04 -7.47
N TRP A 182 14.25 -0.33 -6.99
CA TRP A 182 14.58 -1.71 -6.63
C TRP A 182 15.14 -1.90 -5.22
N GLY A 183 15.30 -0.83 -4.44
CA GLY A 183 15.67 -0.96 -3.03
C GLY A 183 14.46 -1.41 -2.20
N ASN A 184 14.58 -2.53 -1.46
CA ASN A 184 13.48 -3.02 -0.60
C ASN A 184 14.00 -3.81 0.61
N GLN A 185 15.06 -3.31 1.23
CA GLN A 185 15.77 -3.97 2.34
C GLN A 185 14.94 -4.13 3.62
N MET A 186 13.81 -3.44 3.75
CA MET A 186 12.90 -3.54 4.90
C MET A 186 11.51 -4.04 4.52
N ALA A 187 11.36 -4.59 3.32
CA ALA A 187 10.09 -5.11 2.80
C ALA A 187 8.92 -4.10 2.80
N ASN A 188 9.21 -2.79 2.85
CA ASN A 188 8.22 -1.74 3.02
C ASN A 188 8.22 -0.67 1.91
N ASN A 189 8.94 -0.87 0.80
CA ASN A 189 8.93 0.04 -0.35
C ASN A 189 7.71 -0.20 -1.24
N GLY A 190 6.72 0.67 -1.13
CA GLY A 190 5.64 0.76 -2.13
C GLY A 190 6.11 1.54 -3.35
N VAL A 191 6.84 0.88 -4.26
CA VAL A 191 7.63 1.50 -5.31
C VAL A 191 6.87 2.52 -6.17
N PRO A 192 5.64 2.29 -6.67
CA PRO A 192 4.91 3.28 -7.46
C PRO A 192 4.69 4.58 -6.69
N TYR A 193 4.42 4.44 -5.40
CA TYR A 193 4.28 5.60 -4.52
C TYR A 193 5.62 6.32 -4.34
N SER A 194 6.70 5.59 -4.04
CA SER A 194 8.04 6.17 -3.84
C SER A 194 8.54 6.93 -5.06
N LEU A 195 8.28 6.42 -6.26
CA LEU A 195 8.58 7.11 -7.53
C LEU A 195 7.80 8.43 -7.66
N ALA A 196 6.50 8.41 -7.39
CA ALA A 196 5.66 9.60 -7.46
C ALA A 196 6.01 10.64 -6.37
N ALA A 197 6.29 10.16 -5.14
CA ALA A 197 6.70 11.02 -4.03
C ALA A 197 8.06 11.67 -4.29
N ARG A 198 9.01 10.93 -4.86
CA ARG A 198 10.31 11.47 -5.28
C ARG A 198 10.16 12.54 -6.34
N ALA A 199 9.38 12.27 -7.39
CA ALA A 199 9.14 13.26 -8.45
C ALA A 199 8.49 14.54 -7.89
N ALA A 200 7.53 14.41 -6.97
CA ALA A 200 6.88 15.56 -6.32
C ALA A 200 7.86 16.32 -5.40
N TYR A 201 8.71 15.61 -4.65
CA TYR A 201 9.73 16.20 -3.80
C TYR A 201 10.80 16.94 -4.62
N ASP A 202 11.38 16.27 -5.63
CA ASP A 202 12.41 16.85 -6.50
C ASP A 202 11.87 18.11 -7.22
N PHE A 203 10.60 18.06 -7.68
CA PHE A 203 9.93 19.22 -8.26
C PHE A 203 9.77 20.36 -7.23
N ALA A 204 9.35 20.07 -6.01
CA ALA A 204 9.20 21.09 -4.97
C ALA A 204 10.55 21.73 -4.59
N VAL A 205 11.62 20.94 -4.52
CA VAL A 205 12.99 21.42 -4.28
C VAL A 205 13.45 22.30 -5.44
N SER A 206 13.24 21.87 -6.70
CA SER A 206 13.64 22.65 -7.88
C SER A 206 12.91 24.00 -8.00
N ARG A 207 11.72 24.13 -7.40
CA ARG A 207 10.93 25.37 -7.34
C ARG A 207 11.20 26.22 -6.10
N GLY A 208 12.08 25.76 -5.20
CA GLY A 208 12.34 26.45 -3.93
C GLY A 208 11.20 26.34 -2.90
N TRP A 209 10.20 25.48 -3.14
CA TRP A 209 9.08 25.23 -2.21
C TRP A 209 9.44 24.31 -1.07
N ALA A 210 10.52 23.55 -1.23
CA ALA A 210 11.08 22.67 -0.21
C ALA A 210 12.59 22.87 -0.12
N ARG A 211 13.15 22.66 1.07
CA ARG A 211 14.60 22.65 1.27
C ARG A 211 15.15 21.27 0.92
N ALA A 212 16.22 21.23 0.14
CA ALA A 212 16.95 20.00 -0.11
C ALA A 212 17.41 19.35 1.21
N MET A 213 17.50 18.02 1.23
CA MET A 213 17.95 17.23 2.38
C MET A 213 17.03 17.24 3.63
N LEU A 214 15.95 18.03 3.62
CA LEU A 214 14.97 18.04 4.70
C LEU A 214 13.61 17.54 4.22
N PRO A 215 12.81 16.92 5.11
CA PRO A 215 11.46 16.51 4.78
C PRO A 215 10.56 17.66 4.36
N ALA A 216 9.71 17.40 3.37
CA ALA A 216 8.66 18.30 2.92
C ALA A 216 7.35 17.52 2.89
N GLU A 217 6.56 17.64 3.94
CA GLU A 217 5.39 16.79 4.20
C GLU A 217 4.37 16.86 3.09
N VAL A 218 4.02 18.08 2.64
CA VAL A 218 2.98 18.29 1.62
C VAL A 218 3.38 17.68 0.27
N PRO A 219 4.54 17.97 -0.33
CA PRO A 219 4.98 17.31 -1.55
C PRO A 219 5.04 15.80 -1.45
N LEU A 220 5.54 15.28 -0.33
CA LEU A 220 5.63 13.84 -0.11
C LEU A 220 4.25 13.17 -0.06
N ARG A 221 3.24 13.81 0.53
CA ARG A 221 1.88 13.26 0.69
C ARG A 221 0.96 13.54 -0.50
N LEU A 222 1.34 14.44 -1.41
CA LEU A 222 0.51 14.82 -2.56
C LEU A 222 0.11 13.62 -3.44
N PRO A 223 1.00 12.67 -3.79
CA PRO A 223 0.59 11.49 -4.55
C PRO A 223 -0.45 10.63 -3.82
N ALA A 224 -0.32 10.48 -2.50
CA ALA A 224 -1.30 9.76 -1.69
C ALA A 224 -2.67 10.45 -1.68
N LEU A 225 -2.69 11.77 -1.53
CA LEU A 225 -3.90 12.58 -1.61
C LEU A 225 -4.60 12.40 -2.95
N LEU A 226 -3.89 12.53 -4.06
CA LEU A 226 -4.46 12.39 -5.41
C LEU A 226 -5.03 10.99 -5.65
N ALA A 227 -4.31 9.94 -5.24
CA ALA A 227 -4.80 8.57 -5.32
C ALA A 227 -6.03 8.36 -4.43
N GLY A 228 -6.03 8.90 -3.21
CA GLY A 228 -7.16 8.85 -2.30
C GLY A 228 -8.41 9.57 -2.83
N LEU A 229 -8.26 10.75 -3.44
CA LEU A 229 -9.36 11.46 -4.09
C LEU A 229 -9.85 10.72 -5.35
N GLY A 230 -8.93 10.18 -6.15
CA GLY A 230 -9.27 9.33 -7.30
C GLY A 230 -10.06 8.09 -6.89
N SER A 231 -9.74 7.50 -5.74
CA SER A 231 -10.46 6.33 -5.22
C SER A 231 -11.93 6.63 -4.89
N LEU A 232 -12.28 7.85 -4.45
CA LEU A 232 -13.67 8.26 -4.24
C LEU A 232 -14.48 8.15 -5.53
N VAL A 233 -13.87 8.56 -6.65
CA VAL A 233 -14.51 8.46 -7.99
C VAL A 233 -14.69 6.99 -8.37
N VAL A 234 -13.67 6.16 -8.18
CA VAL A 234 -13.72 4.73 -8.52
C VAL A 234 -14.76 4.00 -7.67
N ILE A 235 -14.81 4.27 -6.37
CA ILE A 235 -15.79 3.71 -5.42
C ILE A 235 -17.22 4.12 -5.83
N ALA A 236 -17.43 5.40 -6.21
CA ALA A 236 -18.72 5.88 -6.69
C ALA A 236 -19.17 5.14 -7.96
N LEU A 237 -18.26 4.98 -8.93
CA LEU A 237 -18.55 4.29 -10.20
C LEU A 237 -18.86 2.80 -9.97
N LEU A 238 -18.11 2.16 -9.07
CA LEU A 238 -18.32 0.76 -8.72
C LEU A 238 -19.69 0.55 -8.03
N ALA A 239 -20.03 1.35 -7.03
CA ALA A 239 -21.32 1.27 -6.36
C ALA A 239 -22.48 1.60 -7.32
N ARG A 240 -22.28 2.57 -8.21
CA ARG A 240 -23.27 2.93 -9.25
C ARG A 240 -23.58 1.77 -10.19
N ARG A 241 -22.61 0.92 -10.48
CA ARG A 241 -22.75 -0.25 -11.37
C ARG A 241 -23.92 -1.15 -10.95
N TRP A 242 -24.08 -1.40 -9.64
CA TRP A 242 -25.11 -2.29 -9.10
C TRP A 242 -26.29 -1.61 -8.39
N GLY A 243 -26.06 -0.42 -7.79
CA GLY A 243 -27.08 0.31 -7.01
C GLY A 243 -27.57 1.61 -7.67
N GLY A 244 -27.00 2.03 -8.82
CA GLY A 244 -27.34 3.28 -9.47
C GLY A 244 -26.70 4.52 -8.84
N ALA A 245 -27.09 5.71 -9.31
CA ALA A 245 -26.44 6.97 -8.95
C ALA A 245 -26.44 7.25 -7.44
N TRP A 246 -27.53 6.96 -6.75
CA TRP A 246 -27.63 7.15 -5.29
C TRP A 246 -26.65 6.27 -4.51
N ALA A 247 -26.49 4.99 -4.89
CA ALA A 247 -25.49 4.13 -4.27
C ALA A 247 -24.07 4.66 -4.49
N GLY A 248 -23.78 5.17 -5.70
CA GLY A 248 -22.50 5.82 -5.99
C GLY A 248 -22.25 7.04 -5.11
N MET A 249 -23.25 7.91 -4.93
CA MET A 249 -23.13 9.09 -4.07
C MET A 249 -22.92 8.72 -2.60
N ILE A 250 -23.72 7.77 -2.07
CA ILE A 250 -23.58 7.29 -0.69
C ILE A 250 -22.17 6.73 -0.49
N ALA A 251 -21.71 5.83 -1.37
CA ALA A 251 -20.40 5.20 -1.24
C ALA A 251 -19.25 6.23 -1.25
N ALA A 252 -19.29 7.20 -2.17
CA ALA A 252 -18.28 8.26 -2.23
C ALA A 252 -18.29 9.16 -1.00
N THR A 253 -19.49 9.57 -0.53
CA THR A 253 -19.63 10.44 0.65
C THR A 253 -19.11 9.75 1.90
N VAL A 254 -19.48 8.48 2.10
CA VAL A 254 -19.01 7.69 3.24
C VAL A 254 -17.49 7.49 3.18
N ALA A 255 -16.94 7.15 2.02
CA ALA A 255 -15.50 7.02 1.84
C ALA A 255 -14.75 8.35 2.06
N ALA A 256 -15.37 9.48 1.69
CA ALA A 256 -14.77 10.81 1.87
C ALA A 256 -14.53 11.16 3.34
N VAL A 257 -15.37 10.67 4.25
CA VAL A 257 -15.30 10.95 5.70
C VAL A 257 -14.87 9.75 6.54
N HIS A 258 -14.72 8.55 5.96
CA HIS A 258 -14.26 7.38 6.72
C HIS A 258 -12.86 7.59 7.27
N PRO A 259 -12.63 7.52 8.60
CA PRO A 259 -11.35 7.93 9.21
C PRO A 259 -10.15 7.17 8.64
N TRP A 260 -10.27 5.85 8.43
CA TRP A 260 -9.21 5.04 7.86
C TRP A 260 -8.91 5.41 6.39
N HIS A 261 -9.94 5.74 5.60
CA HIS A 261 -9.75 6.21 4.24
C HIS A 261 -9.05 7.59 4.22
N VAL A 262 -9.46 8.50 5.12
CA VAL A 262 -8.82 9.82 5.28
C VAL A 262 -7.36 9.65 5.68
N ARG A 263 -7.08 8.80 6.68
CA ARG A 263 -5.72 8.51 7.15
C ARG A 263 -4.83 8.03 6.01
N TYR A 264 -5.16 6.93 5.37
CA TYR A 264 -4.30 6.30 4.36
C TYR A 264 -4.24 7.04 3.02
N SER A 265 -5.15 7.98 2.77
CA SER A 265 -5.05 8.90 1.63
C SER A 265 -4.24 10.17 1.93
N THR A 266 -3.63 10.28 3.13
CA THR A 266 -2.81 11.42 3.56
C THR A 266 -1.50 11.01 4.23
N GLU A 267 -1.17 9.74 4.26
CA GLU A 267 0.15 9.25 4.68
C GLU A 267 1.07 9.10 3.46
N ALA A 268 2.35 9.45 3.65
CA ALA A 268 3.38 9.32 2.59
C ALA A 268 3.75 7.84 2.37
N ARG A 269 2.73 7.03 2.00
CA ARG A 269 2.78 5.58 1.85
C ARG A 269 1.91 5.10 0.68
N SER A 270 2.18 3.90 0.21
CA SER A 270 1.47 3.30 -0.94
C SER A 270 0.03 2.85 -0.68
N HIS A 271 -0.45 2.91 0.56
CA HIS A 271 -1.78 2.44 0.95
C HIS A 271 -2.92 3.13 0.19
N SER A 272 -2.74 4.40 -0.17
CA SER A 272 -3.69 5.14 -1.01
C SER A 272 -3.88 4.53 -2.41
N LEU A 273 -2.83 3.91 -2.95
CA LEU A 273 -2.91 3.19 -4.23
C LEU A 273 -3.72 1.90 -4.10
N VAL A 274 -3.69 1.23 -2.94
CA VAL A 274 -4.57 0.09 -2.67
C VAL A 274 -6.03 0.52 -2.66
N LEU A 275 -6.35 1.66 -1.99
CA LEU A 275 -7.69 2.24 -2.00
C LEU A 275 -8.20 2.58 -3.41
N LEU A 276 -7.30 2.94 -4.32
CA LEU A 276 -7.61 3.26 -5.71
C LEU A 276 -7.75 2.00 -6.59
N PHE A 277 -6.74 1.13 -6.60
CA PHE A 277 -6.65 0.02 -7.56
C PHE A 277 -7.50 -1.19 -7.17
N ALA A 278 -7.74 -1.46 -5.88
CA ALA A 278 -8.58 -2.57 -5.47
C ALA A 278 -10.03 -2.43 -5.98
N PRO A 279 -10.74 -1.30 -5.82
CA PRO A 279 -12.07 -1.13 -6.41
C PRO A 279 -12.06 -0.88 -7.92
N LEU A 280 -10.92 -0.46 -8.52
CA LEU A 280 -10.78 -0.30 -9.97
C LEU A 280 -10.75 -1.64 -10.69
N LEU A 281 -10.15 -2.66 -10.09
CA LEU A 281 -9.97 -3.98 -10.69
C LEU A 281 -11.28 -4.60 -11.21
N PRO A 282 -12.38 -4.74 -10.41
CA PRO A 282 -13.64 -5.27 -10.89
C PRO A 282 -14.30 -4.40 -11.98
N LEU A 283 -14.15 -3.07 -11.95
CA LEU A 283 -14.67 -2.18 -12.98
C LEU A 283 -13.99 -2.42 -14.33
N VAL A 284 -12.66 -2.57 -14.32
CA VAL A 284 -11.90 -2.78 -15.54
C VAL A 284 -12.15 -4.18 -16.10
N LEU A 285 -12.25 -5.21 -15.22
CA LEU A 285 -12.62 -6.56 -15.62
C LEU A 285 -13.99 -6.57 -16.31
N ASP A 286 -15.01 -5.93 -15.72
CA ASP A 286 -16.34 -5.81 -16.33
C ASP A 286 -16.27 -5.19 -17.74
N ARG A 287 -15.49 -4.13 -17.90
CA ARG A 287 -15.29 -3.49 -19.21
C ARG A 287 -14.53 -4.38 -20.20
N ALA A 288 -13.51 -5.10 -19.74
CA ALA A 288 -12.75 -6.03 -20.57
C ALA A 288 -13.64 -7.15 -21.08
N VAL A 289 -14.46 -7.74 -20.21
CA VAL A 289 -15.39 -8.82 -20.54
C VAL A 289 -16.52 -8.33 -21.44
N ALA A 290 -17.09 -7.15 -21.17
CA ALA A 290 -18.20 -6.60 -21.96
C ALA A 290 -17.77 -6.12 -23.35
N CYS A 291 -16.57 -5.53 -23.48
CA CYS A 291 -16.10 -4.95 -24.73
C CYS A 291 -15.22 -5.89 -25.55
N GLY A 292 -14.55 -6.88 -24.93
CA GLY A 292 -13.61 -7.78 -25.57
C GLY A 292 -12.37 -7.11 -26.20
N ARG A 293 -12.21 -5.79 -26.03
CA ARG A 293 -11.13 -5.02 -26.66
C ARG A 293 -9.84 -5.20 -25.87
N LEU A 294 -8.73 -5.43 -26.58
CA LEU A 294 -7.41 -5.65 -25.98
C LEU A 294 -6.97 -4.53 -25.01
N ARG A 295 -7.34 -3.26 -25.32
CA ARG A 295 -7.02 -2.13 -24.42
C ARG A 295 -7.60 -2.28 -23.00
N TRP A 296 -8.78 -2.90 -22.85
CA TRP A 296 -9.37 -3.12 -21.54
C TRP A 296 -8.72 -4.29 -20.80
N TRP A 297 -8.26 -5.31 -21.54
CA TRP A 297 -7.44 -6.38 -20.98
C TRP A 297 -6.06 -5.89 -20.56
N ALA A 298 -5.45 -4.99 -21.35
CA ALA A 298 -4.21 -4.32 -20.95
C ALA A 298 -4.40 -3.42 -19.71
N ALA A 299 -5.52 -2.69 -19.63
CA ALA A 299 -5.86 -1.91 -18.43
C ALA A 299 -6.10 -2.79 -17.21
N PHE A 300 -6.71 -3.97 -17.38
CA PHE A 300 -6.89 -4.97 -16.32
C PHE A 300 -5.52 -5.47 -15.83
N ALA A 301 -4.65 -5.94 -16.72
CA ALA A 301 -3.29 -6.35 -16.40
C ALA A 301 -2.48 -5.24 -15.69
N ALA A 302 -2.56 -4.01 -16.20
CA ALA A 302 -1.91 -2.86 -15.56
C ALA A 302 -2.45 -2.57 -14.15
N THR A 303 -3.76 -2.73 -13.93
CA THR A 303 -4.37 -2.55 -12.60
C THR A 303 -3.89 -3.61 -11.61
N GLU A 304 -3.77 -4.87 -12.04
CA GLU A 304 -3.20 -5.96 -11.23
C GLU A 304 -1.75 -5.66 -10.84
N VAL A 305 -0.92 -5.32 -11.84
CA VAL A 305 0.49 -4.96 -11.62
C VAL A 305 0.60 -3.81 -10.63
N MET A 306 -0.14 -2.72 -10.86
CA MET A 306 -0.08 -1.54 -9.99
C MET A 306 -0.54 -1.83 -8.57
N LEU A 307 -1.59 -2.65 -8.39
CA LEU A 307 -2.09 -3.03 -7.06
C LEU A 307 -1.05 -3.84 -6.28
N LEU A 308 -0.46 -4.86 -6.92
CA LEU A 308 0.52 -5.72 -6.28
C LEU A 308 1.87 -5.02 -6.08
N TRP A 309 2.27 -4.17 -7.03
CA TRP A 309 3.50 -3.39 -6.96
C TRP A 309 3.43 -2.28 -5.90
N ALA A 310 2.23 -1.71 -5.69
CA ALA A 310 2.00 -0.77 -4.60
C ALA A 310 2.09 -1.46 -3.22
N PHE A 311 1.53 -2.67 -3.12
CA PHE A 311 1.46 -3.35 -1.82
C PHE A 311 1.34 -4.87 -1.97
N ALA A 312 2.38 -5.59 -1.55
CA ALA A 312 2.47 -7.06 -1.67
C ALA A 312 1.32 -7.80 -0.95
N GLY A 313 0.81 -7.26 0.17
CA GLY A 313 -0.35 -7.83 0.88
C GLY A 313 -1.64 -7.91 0.05
N SER A 314 -1.72 -7.16 -1.06
CA SER A 314 -2.83 -7.27 -2.03
C SER A 314 -2.86 -8.61 -2.77
N LEU A 315 -1.81 -9.42 -2.67
CA LEU A 315 -1.75 -10.76 -3.28
C LEU A 315 -2.93 -11.64 -2.87
N TYR A 316 -3.31 -11.62 -1.60
CA TYR A 316 -4.45 -12.41 -1.11
C TYR A 316 -5.76 -12.04 -1.79
N PHE A 317 -5.98 -10.74 -1.99
CA PHE A 317 -7.16 -10.26 -2.73
C PHE A 317 -7.09 -10.64 -4.21
N LEU A 318 -5.93 -10.49 -4.86
CA LEU A 318 -5.76 -10.84 -6.26
C LEU A 318 -5.95 -12.34 -6.50
N VAL A 319 -5.40 -13.21 -5.64
CA VAL A 319 -5.59 -14.67 -5.75
C VAL A 319 -7.06 -15.04 -5.61
N ALA A 320 -7.73 -14.49 -4.59
CA ALA A 320 -9.16 -14.76 -4.38
C ALA A 320 -10.02 -14.24 -5.54
N PHE A 321 -9.81 -13.00 -5.96
CA PHE A 321 -10.58 -12.36 -7.02
C PHE A 321 -10.36 -13.05 -8.37
N ASN A 322 -9.11 -13.28 -8.75
CA ASN A 322 -8.78 -13.88 -10.03
C ASN A 322 -9.15 -15.37 -10.11
N GLY A 323 -9.02 -16.11 -9.02
CA GLY A 323 -9.48 -17.50 -8.95
C GLY A 323 -10.99 -17.61 -9.19
N LEU A 324 -11.79 -16.78 -8.51
CA LEU A 324 -13.24 -16.74 -8.71
C LEU A 324 -13.63 -16.18 -10.09
N ALA A 325 -12.91 -15.17 -10.60
CA ALA A 325 -13.13 -14.63 -11.94
C ALA A 325 -12.84 -15.69 -13.02
N LEU A 326 -11.76 -16.45 -12.88
CA LEU A 326 -11.43 -17.53 -13.80
C LEU A 326 -12.52 -18.61 -13.83
N VAL A 327 -12.99 -19.05 -12.66
CA VAL A 327 -14.10 -20.03 -12.56
C VAL A 327 -15.37 -19.47 -13.21
N TRP A 328 -15.71 -18.22 -12.96
CA TRP A 328 -16.86 -17.58 -13.59
C TRP A 328 -16.73 -17.51 -15.12
N LEU A 329 -15.59 -17.02 -15.63
CA LEU A 329 -15.34 -16.86 -17.06
C LEU A 329 -15.26 -18.22 -17.78
N TRP A 330 -14.69 -19.25 -17.13
CA TRP A 330 -14.64 -20.61 -17.65
C TRP A 330 -16.06 -21.21 -17.81
N ARG A 331 -16.90 -21.03 -16.79
CA ARG A 331 -18.30 -21.52 -16.81
C ARG A 331 -19.19 -20.83 -17.85
N ARG A 332 -18.79 -19.66 -18.36
CA ARG A 332 -19.52 -19.00 -19.46
C ARG A 332 -19.43 -19.75 -20.78
N GLY A 333 -18.38 -20.53 -21.00
CA GLY A 333 -18.19 -21.32 -22.21
C GLY A 333 -17.83 -20.53 -23.48
N ASP A 334 -17.70 -19.19 -23.41
CA ASP A 334 -17.45 -18.30 -24.56
C ASP A 334 -15.95 -18.09 -24.88
N GLY A 335 -15.07 -18.78 -24.16
CA GLY A 335 -13.62 -18.71 -24.37
C GLY A 335 -12.91 -17.46 -23.83
N VAL A 336 -13.63 -16.48 -23.26
CA VAL A 336 -13.07 -15.22 -22.72
C VAL A 336 -12.05 -15.48 -21.61
N TRP A 337 -12.17 -16.58 -20.86
CA TRP A 337 -11.22 -17.01 -19.84
C TRP A 337 -9.79 -17.17 -20.37
N ARG A 338 -9.62 -17.49 -21.66
CA ARG A 338 -8.30 -17.62 -22.32
C ARG A 338 -7.60 -16.26 -22.43
N THR A 339 -8.34 -15.22 -22.84
CA THR A 339 -7.81 -13.85 -22.90
C THR A 339 -7.52 -13.33 -21.49
N PHE A 340 -8.36 -13.68 -20.52
CA PHE A 340 -8.12 -13.38 -19.10
C PHE A 340 -6.81 -13.99 -18.61
N LEU A 341 -6.55 -15.28 -18.86
CA LEU A 341 -5.31 -15.94 -18.51
C LEU A 341 -4.10 -15.29 -19.19
N ALA A 342 -4.22 -14.97 -20.49
CA ALA A 342 -3.15 -14.30 -21.20
C ALA A 342 -2.83 -12.92 -20.61
N ALA A 343 -3.85 -12.13 -20.26
CA ALA A 343 -3.67 -10.84 -19.58
C ALA A 343 -2.97 -11.00 -18.23
N HIS A 344 -3.36 -12.01 -17.46
CA HIS A 344 -2.76 -12.31 -16.16
C HIS A 344 -1.29 -12.78 -16.29
N LEU A 345 -0.97 -13.61 -17.28
CA LEU A 345 0.42 -14.01 -17.56
C LEU A 345 1.30 -12.82 -17.98
N VAL A 346 0.75 -11.90 -18.78
CA VAL A 346 1.45 -10.65 -19.11
C VAL A 346 1.66 -9.79 -17.86
N ALA A 347 0.63 -9.65 -17.01
CA ALA A 347 0.75 -8.93 -15.74
C ALA A 347 1.85 -9.53 -14.86
N ALA A 348 1.88 -10.86 -14.72
CA ALA A 348 2.89 -11.56 -13.94
C ALA A 348 4.31 -11.35 -14.50
N ALA A 349 4.49 -11.44 -15.83
CA ALA A 349 5.78 -11.19 -16.47
C ALA A 349 6.27 -9.75 -16.24
N VAL A 350 5.39 -8.75 -16.41
CA VAL A 350 5.72 -7.34 -16.12
C VAL A 350 6.07 -7.15 -14.64
N TYR A 351 5.25 -7.71 -13.74
CA TYR A 351 5.49 -7.61 -12.31
C TYR A 351 6.84 -8.20 -11.90
N LEU A 352 7.25 -9.32 -12.50
CA LEU A 352 8.55 -9.93 -12.22
C LEU A 352 9.71 -8.98 -12.56
N HIS A 353 9.69 -8.28 -13.69
CA HIS A 353 10.72 -7.28 -13.99
C HIS A 353 10.77 -6.13 -13.00
N LEU A 354 9.62 -5.77 -12.43
CA LEU A 354 9.54 -4.70 -11.42
C LEU A 354 9.99 -5.16 -10.03
N MET A 355 9.74 -6.43 -9.67
CA MET A 355 9.89 -6.91 -8.30
C MET A 355 10.95 -8.00 -8.08
N ALA A 356 11.41 -8.70 -9.11
CA ALA A 356 12.39 -9.76 -8.93
C ALA A 356 13.65 -9.31 -8.17
N PRO A 357 14.22 -8.11 -8.41
CA PRO A 357 15.33 -7.60 -7.61
C PRO A 357 14.98 -7.33 -6.14
N CYS A 358 13.71 -7.07 -5.84
CA CYS A 358 13.24 -6.77 -4.47
C CYS A 358 12.97 -8.03 -3.64
N LEU A 359 12.56 -9.14 -4.28
CA LEU A 359 12.11 -10.34 -3.58
C LEU A 359 13.16 -10.95 -2.63
N PRO A 360 14.44 -11.12 -3.00
CA PRO A 360 15.47 -11.62 -2.10
C PRO A 360 15.69 -10.69 -0.90
N GLN A 361 15.67 -9.36 -1.13
CA GLN A 361 15.82 -8.35 -0.09
C GLN A 361 14.66 -8.43 0.91
N MET A 362 13.42 -8.55 0.42
CA MET A 362 12.23 -8.69 1.26
C MET A 362 12.27 -9.98 2.10
N ARG A 363 12.65 -11.11 1.46
CA ARG A 363 12.80 -12.38 2.16
C ARG A 363 13.82 -12.30 3.28
N GLN A 364 14.96 -11.66 3.03
CA GLN A 364 15.98 -11.42 4.04
C GLN A 364 15.45 -10.55 5.17
N ALA A 365 14.80 -9.43 4.86
CA ALA A 365 14.23 -8.52 5.86
C ALA A 365 13.21 -9.21 6.78
N ILE A 366 12.32 -10.03 6.21
CA ILE A 366 11.31 -10.77 6.98
C ILE A 366 11.97 -11.80 7.90
N ARG A 367 13.00 -12.50 7.40
CA ARG A 367 13.72 -13.52 8.19
C ARG A 367 14.55 -12.91 9.33
N ASP A 368 15.23 -11.79 9.05
CA ASP A 368 16.21 -11.21 9.96
C ASP A 368 15.57 -10.25 11.00
N ASN A 369 14.27 -9.95 10.86
CA ASN A 369 13.57 -9.06 11.78
C ASN A 369 12.47 -9.79 12.59
N PRO A 370 12.68 -10.03 13.88
CA PRO A 370 11.75 -10.76 14.76
C PRO A 370 10.37 -10.08 14.90
N VAL A 371 10.26 -8.77 14.61
CA VAL A 371 8.97 -8.06 14.59
C VAL A 371 7.99 -8.69 13.61
N PHE A 372 8.47 -9.35 12.55
CA PHE A 372 7.61 -10.04 11.59
C PHE A 372 7.17 -11.45 12.01
N SER A 373 7.52 -11.91 13.22
CA SER A 373 7.16 -13.25 13.74
C SER A 373 6.02 -13.25 14.77
N ALA A 374 5.28 -12.16 14.92
CA ALA A 374 4.14 -12.09 15.84
C ALA A 374 2.91 -12.80 15.25
N GLY A 375 2.34 -13.74 16.00
CA GLY A 375 1.14 -14.49 15.60
C GLY A 375 -0.13 -13.63 15.52
N ILE A 376 -1.20 -14.20 14.94
CA ILE A 376 -2.53 -13.59 14.91
C ILE A 376 -3.24 -13.88 16.24
N SER A 377 -3.71 -12.81 16.91
CA SER A 377 -4.58 -12.89 18.10
C SER A 377 -6.04 -12.64 17.73
N TRP A 378 -6.96 -13.04 18.61
CA TRP A 378 -8.37 -12.68 18.48
C TRP A 378 -8.58 -11.15 18.53
N GLU A 379 -7.76 -10.47 19.30
CA GLU A 379 -7.72 -9.00 19.39
C GLU A 379 -7.39 -8.34 18.05
N TRP A 380 -6.48 -8.94 17.28
CA TRP A 380 -6.20 -8.49 15.91
C TRP A 380 -7.46 -8.51 15.03
N ALA A 381 -8.27 -9.58 15.11
CA ALA A 381 -9.49 -9.69 14.31
C ALA A 381 -10.52 -8.61 14.70
N LEU A 382 -10.73 -8.40 16.00
CA LEU A 382 -11.61 -7.36 16.52
C LEU A 382 -11.12 -5.96 16.13
N THR A 383 -9.82 -5.70 16.25
CA THR A 383 -9.21 -4.41 15.89
C THR A 383 -9.31 -4.17 14.39
N THR A 384 -9.06 -5.17 13.56
CA THR A 384 -9.19 -5.06 12.09
C THR A 384 -10.65 -4.79 11.69
N GLY A 385 -11.60 -5.50 12.27
CA GLY A 385 -13.04 -5.27 12.05
C GLY A 385 -13.48 -3.87 12.50
N SER A 386 -13.01 -3.42 13.65
CA SER A 386 -13.27 -2.08 14.18
C SER A 386 -12.72 -1.00 13.25
N PHE A 387 -11.50 -1.12 12.77
CA PHE A 387 -10.92 -0.19 11.81
C PHE A 387 -11.70 -0.13 10.49
N LEU A 388 -12.11 -1.27 9.96
CA LEU A 388 -12.92 -1.33 8.74
C LEU A 388 -14.31 -0.70 8.90
N LEU A 389 -14.89 -0.79 10.10
CA LEU A 389 -16.23 -0.27 10.38
C LEU A 389 -16.22 1.21 10.76
N THR A 390 -15.27 1.64 11.60
CA THR A 390 -15.29 2.96 12.25
C THR A 390 -14.00 3.76 12.07
N GLY A 391 -12.92 3.13 11.66
CA GLY A 391 -11.58 3.74 11.58
C GLY A 391 -10.87 3.91 12.92
N MET A 392 -11.39 3.34 14.01
CA MET A 392 -10.72 3.30 15.33
C MET A 392 -10.36 1.87 15.72
N PRO A 393 -9.35 1.65 16.59
CA PRO A 393 -9.01 0.33 17.11
C PRO A 393 -10.12 -0.22 18.00
N TRP A 394 -10.13 -1.53 18.25
CA TRP A 394 -11.00 -2.14 19.26
C TRP A 394 -10.55 -1.77 20.66
N LEU A 395 -9.31 -2.09 21.00
CA LEU A 395 -8.67 -1.73 22.25
C LEU A 395 -7.82 -0.47 22.07
N ASN A 396 -7.78 0.36 23.10
CA ASN A 396 -6.75 1.36 23.26
C ASN A 396 -5.73 0.82 24.25
N GLY A 397 -4.50 0.59 23.81
CA GLY A 397 -3.46 -0.10 24.57
C GLY A 397 -3.01 0.59 25.86
N ASN A 398 -3.50 1.82 26.15
CA ASN A 398 -3.15 2.54 27.38
C ASN A 398 -4.38 3.15 28.03
N PRO A 399 -4.75 2.72 29.28
CA PRO A 399 -5.85 3.31 30.04
C PRO A 399 -5.68 4.80 30.38
N GLU A 400 -4.44 5.29 30.46
CA GLU A 400 -4.15 6.71 30.72
C GLU A 400 -4.49 7.60 29.52
N MET A 401 -4.68 7.02 28.35
CA MET A 401 -4.98 7.74 27.11
C MET A 401 -6.47 7.80 26.81
N ALA A 402 -7.22 8.32 27.74
CA ALA A 402 -8.65 8.58 27.61
C ALA A 402 -9.02 9.45 26.39
N SER A 403 -8.04 10.09 25.76
CA SER A 403 -8.20 10.97 24.59
C SER A 403 -8.35 10.23 23.26
N HIS A 404 -7.99 8.92 23.18
CA HIS A 404 -8.06 8.16 21.94
C HIS A 404 -9.34 7.30 21.91
N PRO A 405 -10.20 7.50 20.91
CA PRO A 405 -11.41 6.71 20.80
C PRO A 405 -11.07 5.25 20.47
N SER A 406 -11.61 4.32 21.26
CA SER A 406 -11.64 2.88 20.94
C SER A 406 -13.08 2.40 20.88
N LEU A 407 -13.35 1.41 20.02
CA LEU A 407 -14.71 0.89 19.90
C LEU A 407 -15.13 0.13 21.16
N GLN A 408 -14.21 -0.49 21.87
CA GLN A 408 -14.47 -1.15 23.15
C GLN A 408 -14.97 -0.15 24.21
N ARG A 409 -14.37 1.04 24.29
CA ARG A 409 -14.84 2.07 25.22
C ARG A 409 -16.27 2.50 24.87
N VAL A 410 -16.55 2.74 23.58
CA VAL A 410 -17.93 3.04 23.14
C VAL A 410 -18.88 1.89 23.44
N TRP A 411 -18.42 0.63 23.32
CA TRP A 411 -19.20 -0.54 23.70
C TRP A 411 -19.52 -0.57 25.19
N VAL A 412 -18.57 -0.29 26.07
CA VAL A 412 -18.78 -0.29 27.53
C VAL A 412 -19.72 0.84 27.93
N GLU A 413 -19.54 2.04 27.36
CA GLU A 413 -20.36 3.22 27.69
C GLU A 413 -21.76 3.18 27.02
N PHE A 414 -21.85 2.67 25.79
CA PHE A 414 -23.06 2.68 24.95
C PHE A 414 -23.27 1.35 24.21
N PRO A 415 -23.47 0.22 24.89
CA PRO A 415 -23.56 -1.10 24.26
C PRO A 415 -24.67 -1.21 23.22
N ALA A 416 -25.83 -0.60 23.49
CA ALA A 416 -26.95 -0.59 22.56
C ALA A 416 -26.65 0.16 21.26
N ALA A 417 -25.89 1.25 21.32
CA ALA A 417 -25.46 2.00 20.12
C ALA A 417 -24.50 1.19 19.24
N VAL A 418 -23.54 0.49 19.85
CA VAL A 418 -22.61 -0.37 19.09
C VAL A 418 -23.32 -1.59 18.52
N MET A 419 -24.25 -2.21 19.27
CA MET A 419 -25.09 -3.30 18.74
C MET A 419 -25.93 -2.83 17.55
N LEU A 420 -26.56 -1.67 17.63
CA LEU A 420 -27.33 -1.09 16.53
C LEU A 420 -26.43 -0.81 15.31
N LEU A 421 -25.23 -0.30 15.55
CA LEU A 421 -24.22 -0.08 14.49
C LEU A 421 -23.84 -1.39 13.79
N LEU A 422 -23.53 -2.46 14.55
CA LEU A 422 -23.16 -3.76 14.00
C LEU A 422 -24.32 -4.40 13.22
N LEU A 423 -25.53 -4.39 13.80
CA LEU A 423 -26.73 -4.93 13.13
C LEU A 423 -27.07 -4.13 11.86
N SER A 424 -26.95 -2.81 11.90
CA SER A 424 -27.16 -1.95 10.72
C SER A 424 -26.12 -2.24 9.64
N ALA A 425 -24.83 -2.32 10.00
CA ALA A 425 -23.77 -2.65 9.06
C ALA A 425 -23.97 -4.03 8.44
N ALA A 426 -24.31 -5.05 9.25
CA ALA A 426 -24.60 -6.39 8.78
C ALA A 426 -25.81 -6.43 7.81
N ALA A 427 -26.89 -5.70 8.14
CA ALA A 427 -28.08 -5.61 7.30
C ALA A 427 -27.78 -4.91 5.97
N LEU A 428 -27.05 -3.77 6.00
CA LEU A 428 -26.70 -3.02 4.80
C LEU A 428 -25.75 -3.81 3.90
N VAL A 429 -24.68 -4.39 4.48
CA VAL A 429 -23.72 -5.21 3.72
C VAL A 429 -24.40 -6.47 3.21
N GLY A 430 -25.19 -7.17 4.00
CA GLY A 430 -25.93 -8.37 3.59
C GLY A 430 -26.91 -8.10 2.44
N ALA A 431 -27.67 -7.01 2.49
CA ALA A 431 -28.53 -6.58 1.39
C ALA A 431 -27.70 -6.22 0.14
N GLY A 432 -26.53 -5.60 0.33
CA GLY A 432 -25.58 -5.30 -0.73
C GLY A 432 -25.04 -6.56 -1.39
N VAL A 433 -24.56 -7.52 -0.62
CA VAL A 433 -24.09 -8.84 -1.09
C VAL A 433 -25.17 -9.53 -1.91
N ARG A 434 -26.41 -9.57 -1.40
CA ARG A 434 -27.54 -10.17 -2.11
C ARG A 434 -27.80 -9.45 -3.46
N ARG A 435 -27.77 -8.12 -3.47
CA ARG A 435 -28.01 -7.32 -4.68
C ARG A 435 -26.88 -7.45 -5.70
N VAL A 436 -25.63 -7.34 -5.24
CA VAL A 436 -24.44 -7.48 -6.08
C VAL A 436 -24.29 -8.92 -6.57
N GLY A 437 -24.57 -9.90 -5.72
CA GLY A 437 -24.54 -11.34 -6.05
C GLY A 437 -25.59 -11.80 -7.05
N SER A 438 -26.58 -10.96 -7.38
CA SER A 438 -27.50 -11.26 -8.50
C SER A 438 -26.82 -11.12 -9.88
N ASP A 439 -25.67 -10.42 -9.93
CA ASP A 439 -24.84 -10.26 -11.14
C ASP A 439 -23.60 -11.18 -11.00
N PRO A 440 -23.24 -11.97 -12.04
CA PRO A 440 -22.08 -12.86 -11.97
C PRO A 440 -20.76 -12.18 -11.63
N SER A 441 -20.48 -10.98 -12.19
CA SER A 441 -19.27 -10.23 -11.84
C SER A 441 -19.32 -9.70 -10.41
N GLY A 442 -20.50 -9.34 -9.94
CA GLY A 442 -20.72 -8.94 -8.56
C GLY A 442 -20.51 -10.07 -7.57
N ARG A 443 -20.86 -11.33 -7.93
CA ARG A 443 -20.53 -12.50 -7.12
C ARG A 443 -19.03 -12.66 -6.93
N VAL A 444 -18.25 -12.47 -7.99
CA VAL A 444 -16.78 -12.53 -7.90
C VAL A 444 -16.29 -11.55 -6.85
N LEU A 445 -16.72 -10.29 -6.89
CA LEU A 445 -16.32 -9.30 -5.88
C LEU A 445 -16.78 -9.71 -4.46
N ALA A 446 -18.07 -10.02 -4.29
CA ALA A 446 -18.65 -10.29 -2.97
C ALA A 446 -17.98 -11.48 -2.26
N PHE A 447 -17.68 -12.56 -3.00
CA PHE A 447 -17.03 -13.74 -2.43
C PHE A 447 -15.51 -13.64 -2.36
N SER A 448 -14.86 -12.79 -3.16
CA SER A 448 -13.42 -12.58 -3.06
C SER A 448 -13.00 -11.93 -1.75
N LEU A 449 -13.86 -11.14 -1.11
CA LEU A 449 -13.52 -10.45 0.14
C LEU A 449 -13.30 -11.42 1.31
N PRO A 450 -14.28 -12.26 1.68
CA PRO A 450 -14.07 -13.24 2.75
C PRO A 450 -12.99 -14.27 2.38
N LEU A 451 -12.93 -14.70 1.12
CA LEU A 451 -11.88 -15.63 0.68
C LEU A 451 -10.49 -15.02 0.81
N ALA A 452 -10.30 -13.76 0.46
CA ALA A 452 -9.02 -13.06 0.62
C ALA A 452 -8.62 -12.93 2.11
N ALA A 453 -9.58 -12.65 2.99
CA ALA A 453 -9.33 -12.62 4.43
C ALA A 453 -8.93 -14.00 4.96
N VAL A 454 -9.62 -15.05 4.56
CA VAL A 454 -9.27 -16.44 4.92
C VAL A 454 -7.87 -16.82 4.41
N LEU A 455 -7.57 -16.52 3.15
CA LEU A 455 -6.24 -16.78 2.57
C LEU A 455 -5.13 -16.03 3.33
N ALA A 456 -5.35 -14.77 3.68
CA ALA A 456 -4.38 -13.98 4.42
C ALA A 456 -4.13 -14.57 5.82
N VAL A 457 -5.19 -14.87 6.56
CA VAL A 457 -5.09 -15.49 7.89
C VAL A 457 -4.41 -16.85 7.81
N THR A 458 -4.83 -17.72 6.89
CA THR A 458 -4.25 -19.06 6.74
C THR A 458 -2.77 -19.00 6.36
N ALA A 459 -2.40 -18.12 5.41
CA ALA A 459 -1.01 -17.96 5.01
C ALA A 459 -0.14 -17.44 6.17
N THR A 460 -0.66 -16.52 6.96
CA THR A 460 0.02 -15.95 8.13
C THR A 460 0.21 -17.00 9.22
N LEU A 461 -0.83 -17.79 9.53
CA LEU A 461 -0.73 -18.88 10.49
C LEU A 461 0.26 -19.96 10.04
N ALA A 462 0.29 -20.27 8.73
CA ALA A 462 1.21 -21.26 8.18
C ALA A 462 2.66 -20.78 8.14
N SER A 463 2.90 -19.47 7.95
CA SER A 463 4.25 -18.90 7.84
C SER A 463 4.80 -18.36 9.16
N GLY A 464 3.96 -18.20 10.20
CA GLY A 464 4.33 -17.54 11.46
C GLY A 464 4.65 -16.05 11.30
N THR A 465 4.24 -15.41 10.19
CA THR A 465 4.53 -14.00 9.93
C THR A 465 3.49 -13.07 10.56
N LEU A 466 3.83 -11.80 10.72
CA LEU A 466 2.93 -10.77 11.24
C LEU A 466 1.88 -10.39 10.20
N LEU A 467 0.59 -10.35 10.60
CA LEU A 467 -0.50 -9.78 9.83
C LEU A 467 -1.01 -8.51 10.51
N ILE A 468 -0.70 -7.37 9.94
CA ILE A 468 -1.12 -6.08 10.48
C ILE A 468 -2.48 -5.68 9.89
N SER A 469 -3.33 -4.99 10.68
CA SER A 469 -4.71 -4.66 10.28
C SER A 469 -4.80 -3.94 8.92
N TRP A 470 -3.86 -3.05 8.59
CA TRP A 470 -3.88 -2.33 7.30
C TRP A 470 -3.53 -3.22 6.09
N TYR A 471 -3.06 -4.46 6.29
CA TYR A 471 -2.91 -5.41 5.19
C TYR A 471 -4.27 -5.82 4.61
N MET A 472 -5.36 -5.61 5.37
CA MET A 472 -6.74 -5.82 4.94
C MET A 472 -7.40 -4.57 4.32
N LEU A 473 -6.65 -3.51 4.06
CA LEU A 473 -7.19 -2.22 3.60
C LEU A 473 -7.98 -2.33 2.27
N TYR A 474 -7.67 -3.31 1.42
CA TYR A 474 -8.43 -3.59 0.18
C TYR A 474 -9.90 -3.98 0.44
N LEU A 475 -10.25 -4.43 1.67
CA LEU A 475 -11.63 -4.75 2.05
C LEU A 475 -12.48 -3.49 2.23
N LEU A 476 -11.88 -2.37 2.63
CA LEU A 476 -12.60 -1.15 2.97
C LEU A 476 -13.42 -0.59 1.80
N PRO A 477 -12.86 -0.31 0.61
CA PRO A 477 -13.63 0.23 -0.52
C PRO A 477 -14.79 -0.67 -0.92
N ALA A 478 -14.57 -1.98 -0.93
CA ALA A 478 -15.58 -2.96 -1.32
C ALA A 478 -16.69 -3.06 -0.27
N GLY A 479 -16.35 -3.04 1.03
CA GLY A 479 -17.32 -3.00 2.13
C GLY A 479 -18.24 -1.77 2.05
N LEU A 480 -17.65 -0.59 1.79
CA LEU A 480 -18.41 0.65 1.61
C LEU A 480 -19.35 0.60 0.39
N VAL A 481 -18.88 0.01 -0.73
CA VAL A 481 -19.71 -0.22 -1.92
C VAL A 481 -20.88 -1.13 -1.58
N LEU A 482 -20.65 -2.25 -0.90
CA LEU A 482 -21.70 -3.19 -0.53
C LEU A 482 -22.73 -2.53 0.40
N ALA A 483 -22.32 -1.79 1.43
CA ALA A 483 -23.21 -1.08 2.33
C ALA A 483 -24.07 -0.03 1.60
N ALA A 484 -23.46 0.75 0.68
CA ALA A 484 -24.18 1.75 -0.10
C ALA A 484 -25.17 1.13 -1.09
N VAL A 485 -24.80 0.05 -1.77
CA VAL A 485 -25.69 -0.70 -2.67
C VAL A 485 -26.84 -1.31 -1.88
N GLY A 486 -26.56 -1.87 -0.69
CA GLY A 486 -27.55 -2.45 0.21
C GLY A 486 -28.56 -1.42 0.70
N SER A 487 -28.10 -0.21 1.05
CA SER A 487 -28.98 0.90 1.44
C SER A 487 -30.07 1.17 0.38
N VAL A 488 -29.63 1.29 -0.89
CA VAL A 488 -30.56 1.52 -1.99
C VAL A 488 -31.42 0.29 -2.26
N ALA A 489 -30.88 -0.91 -2.15
CA ALA A 489 -31.63 -2.15 -2.37
C ALA A 489 -32.75 -2.34 -1.34
N LEU A 490 -32.50 -2.04 -0.06
CA LEU A 490 -33.52 -2.10 1.01
C LEU A 490 -34.67 -1.14 0.75
N VAL A 491 -34.37 0.12 0.42
CA VAL A 491 -35.40 1.12 0.10
C VAL A 491 -36.20 0.71 -1.15
N GLN A 492 -35.53 0.19 -2.19
CA GLN A 492 -36.20 -0.29 -3.39
C GLN A 492 -37.09 -1.51 -3.15
N ALA A 493 -36.65 -2.46 -2.30
CA ALA A 493 -37.45 -3.62 -1.91
C ALA A 493 -38.70 -3.20 -1.11
N ALA A 494 -38.54 -2.25 -0.19
CA ALA A 494 -39.64 -1.73 0.61
C ALA A 494 -40.68 -0.95 -0.24
N ARG A 495 -40.24 -0.24 -1.29
CA ARG A 495 -41.15 0.45 -2.25
C ARG A 495 -42.12 -0.51 -2.90
N ARG A 496 -41.74 -1.77 -3.14
CA ARG A 496 -42.61 -2.81 -3.71
C ARG A 496 -43.73 -3.25 -2.77
N ARG A 497 -43.55 -3.02 -1.43
CA ARG A 497 -44.51 -3.34 -0.38
C ARG A 497 -45.45 -2.17 -0.05
N GLY A 498 -45.23 -0.99 -0.62
CA GLY A 498 -46.03 0.21 -0.40
C GLY A 498 -45.24 1.44 0.06
N GLY A 499 -45.87 2.59 0.00
CA GLY A 499 -45.22 3.88 0.29
C GLY A 499 -44.86 4.04 1.77
N PHE A 500 -45.61 3.46 2.71
CA PHE A 500 -45.27 3.46 4.13
C PHE A 500 -44.02 2.65 4.41
N ALA A 501 -43.94 1.41 3.89
CA ALA A 501 -42.76 0.55 4.03
C ALA A 501 -41.50 1.20 3.42
N ALA A 502 -41.64 1.90 2.28
CA ALA A 502 -40.53 2.61 1.67
C ALA A 502 -40.02 3.77 2.54
N ARG A 503 -40.93 4.55 3.14
CA ARG A 503 -40.57 5.63 4.07
C ARG A 503 -39.89 5.09 5.31
N ALA A 504 -40.43 4.04 5.92
CA ALA A 504 -39.83 3.38 7.08
C ALA A 504 -38.43 2.85 6.76
N ALA A 505 -38.23 2.15 5.65
CA ALA A 505 -36.92 1.68 5.24
C ALA A 505 -35.94 2.82 4.97
N LEU A 506 -36.38 3.92 4.35
CA LEU A 506 -35.54 5.09 4.15
C LEU A 506 -35.13 5.72 5.49
N SER A 507 -36.07 5.88 6.44
CA SER A 507 -35.78 6.39 7.77
C SER A 507 -34.74 5.52 8.51
N VAL A 508 -34.92 4.20 8.47
CA VAL A 508 -33.93 3.25 9.07
C VAL A 508 -32.55 3.40 8.43
N VAL A 509 -32.46 3.48 7.11
CA VAL A 509 -31.18 3.67 6.40
C VAL A 509 -30.55 5.02 6.77
N VAL A 510 -31.34 6.09 6.81
CA VAL A 510 -30.85 7.43 7.20
C VAL A 510 -30.35 7.41 8.65
N LEU A 511 -31.11 6.83 9.57
CA LEU A 511 -30.71 6.71 10.97
C LEU A 511 -29.44 5.87 11.14
N ALA A 512 -29.31 4.76 10.40
CA ALA A 512 -28.10 3.95 10.41
C ALA A 512 -26.86 4.75 9.98
N TRP A 513 -26.95 5.55 8.91
CA TRP A 513 -25.84 6.39 8.46
C TRP A 513 -25.57 7.58 9.41
N LEU A 514 -26.60 8.19 9.97
CA LEU A 514 -26.44 9.23 10.99
C LEU A 514 -25.77 8.66 12.26
N GLY A 515 -26.21 7.52 12.75
CA GLY A 515 -25.57 6.84 13.87
C GLY A 515 -24.12 6.49 13.58
N TRP A 516 -23.84 5.96 12.40
CA TRP A 516 -22.46 5.68 11.98
C TRP A 516 -21.61 6.96 11.91
N THR A 517 -22.12 8.05 11.32
CA THR A 517 -21.38 9.34 11.24
C THR A 517 -21.11 9.92 12.62
N THR A 518 -22.01 9.74 13.57
CA THR A 518 -21.81 10.16 14.97
C THR A 518 -20.64 9.38 15.60
N VAL A 519 -20.60 8.06 15.41
CA VAL A 519 -19.53 7.22 15.96
C VAL A 519 -18.17 7.58 15.34
N ILE A 520 -18.11 7.82 14.03
CA ILE A 520 -16.85 8.13 13.37
C ILE A 520 -16.39 9.58 13.53
N ALA A 521 -17.24 10.49 14.04
CA ALA A 521 -16.89 11.90 14.17
C ALA A 521 -15.65 12.10 15.07
N SER A 522 -15.61 11.38 16.21
CA SER A 522 -14.48 11.45 17.15
C SER A 522 -13.17 10.96 16.52
N PRO A 523 -13.05 9.74 15.96
CA PRO A 523 -11.81 9.30 15.32
C PRO A 523 -11.43 10.16 14.10
N LEU A 524 -12.39 10.67 13.35
CA LEU A 524 -12.11 11.58 12.23
C LEU A 524 -11.48 12.88 12.71
N MET A 525 -12.02 13.46 13.78
CA MET A 525 -11.47 14.70 14.36
C MET A 525 -10.10 14.47 15.00
N THR A 526 -9.88 13.32 15.64
CA THR A 526 -8.58 12.92 16.18
C THR A 526 -7.55 12.82 15.05
N TYR A 527 -7.87 12.11 13.96
CA TYR A 527 -6.96 12.01 12.81
C TYR A 527 -6.70 13.36 12.14
N ARG A 528 -7.65 14.29 12.13
CA ARG A 528 -7.43 15.64 11.58
C ARG A 528 -6.53 16.51 12.44
N LYS A 529 -6.58 16.36 13.75
CA LYS A 529 -5.84 17.20 14.70
C LYS A 529 -4.46 16.65 15.05
N MET A 530 -4.29 15.33 15.04
CA MET A 530 -3.11 14.65 15.55
C MET A 530 -2.39 13.88 14.45
N GLY A 531 -1.07 14.07 14.37
CA GLY A 531 -0.17 13.23 13.58
C GLY A 531 0.06 11.87 14.24
N LYS A 532 0.58 10.91 13.48
CA LYS A 532 0.92 9.59 14.05
C LYS A 532 2.09 9.69 15.03
N GLN A 533 3.09 10.53 14.74
CA GLN A 533 4.21 10.89 15.61
C GLN A 533 4.52 12.38 15.44
N ALA A 534 5.04 13.01 16.48
CA ALA A 534 5.37 14.43 16.51
C ALA A 534 6.88 14.68 16.32
N LEU A 535 7.52 14.03 15.33
CA LEU A 535 8.98 14.02 15.15
C LEU A 535 9.57 15.43 14.90
N ARG A 536 8.88 16.26 14.09
CA ARG A 536 9.30 17.63 13.82
C ARG A 536 9.19 18.50 15.07
N GLU A 537 8.15 18.32 15.84
CA GLU A 537 7.89 19.03 17.09
C GLU A 537 8.95 18.65 18.14
N VAL A 538 9.33 17.38 18.22
CA VAL A 538 10.45 16.88 19.04
C VAL A 538 11.76 17.52 18.61
N ALA A 539 12.10 17.52 17.32
CA ALA A 539 13.33 18.14 16.83
C ALA A 539 13.39 19.64 17.17
N ARG A 540 12.27 20.34 16.99
CA ARG A 540 12.18 21.78 17.37
C ARG A 540 12.37 22.01 18.86
N PHE A 541 11.78 21.15 19.71
CA PHE A 541 11.93 21.27 21.16
C PHE A 541 13.39 21.06 21.59
N LEU A 542 14.05 20.04 21.03
CA LEU A 542 15.45 19.73 21.33
C LEU A 542 16.45 20.84 20.90
N ALA A 543 16.08 21.64 19.90
CA ALA A 543 16.90 22.74 19.41
C ALA A 543 16.80 24.02 20.26
N VAL A 544 15.85 24.10 21.21
CA VAL A 544 15.65 25.30 22.04
C VAL A 544 16.66 25.33 23.18
N PRO A 545 17.40 26.43 23.37
CA PRO A 545 18.29 26.60 24.52
C PRO A 545 17.52 26.51 25.86
N VAL A 546 18.09 25.80 26.81
CA VAL A 546 17.58 25.70 28.19
C VAL A 546 18.34 26.70 29.04
N ASN A 547 17.65 27.69 29.60
CA ASN A 547 18.25 28.81 30.37
C ASN A 547 19.40 29.52 29.63
N GLY A 548 19.24 29.71 28.30
CA GLY A 548 20.27 30.34 27.47
C GLY A 548 21.45 29.44 27.06
N VAL A 549 21.49 28.20 27.52
CA VAL A 549 22.53 27.23 27.19
C VAL A 549 22.00 26.20 26.20
N SER A 550 22.72 25.96 25.09
CA SER A 550 22.36 24.93 24.12
C SER A 550 22.49 23.54 24.75
N PRO A 551 21.42 22.74 24.81
CA PRO A 551 21.48 21.41 25.44
C PRO A 551 22.33 20.43 24.63
N LEU A 552 22.81 19.39 25.28
CA LEU A 552 23.17 18.15 24.62
C LEU A 552 21.87 17.43 24.29
N ALA A 553 21.57 17.26 23.02
CA ALA A 553 20.31 16.64 22.59
C ALA A 553 20.57 15.29 21.94
N VAL A 554 19.88 14.27 22.40
CA VAL A 554 19.98 12.91 21.87
C VAL A 554 18.61 12.32 21.59
N THR A 555 18.56 11.45 20.60
CA THR A 555 17.35 10.72 20.23
C THR A 555 17.57 9.23 20.30
N HIS A 556 16.60 8.50 20.86
CA HIS A 556 16.63 7.06 20.95
C HIS A 556 15.30 6.47 20.46
N ARG A 557 15.35 5.49 19.53
CA ARG A 557 14.15 4.91 18.91
C ARG A 557 13.15 5.96 18.39
N THR A 558 13.64 7.14 17.96
CA THR A 558 12.85 8.18 17.31
C THR A 558 13.58 8.72 16.10
N GLU A 559 12.84 8.98 15.02
CA GLU A 559 13.37 9.47 13.76
C GLU A 559 13.38 11.02 13.67
N ALA A 560 13.33 11.71 14.83
CA ALA A 560 13.36 13.19 14.87
C ALA A 560 14.62 13.77 14.21
N ILE A 561 15.71 13.02 14.18
CA ILE A 561 16.97 13.35 13.49
C ILE A 561 16.79 13.69 11.99
N VAL A 562 15.72 13.24 11.37
CA VAL A 562 15.40 13.55 9.96
C VAL A 562 15.12 15.03 9.78
N TYR A 563 14.55 15.69 10.80
CA TYR A 563 14.23 17.11 10.78
C TYR A 563 15.39 18.01 11.23
N ASP A 564 16.30 17.45 12.02
CA ASP A 564 17.52 18.13 12.46
C ASP A 564 18.69 17.13 12.50
N PRO A 565 19.52 17.10 11.46
CA PRO A 565 20.67 16.20 11.39
C PRO A 565 21.75 16.45 12.45
N SER A 566 21.69 17.57 13.18
CA SER A 566 22.63 17.84 14.28
C SER A 566 22.33 17.01 15.52
N LEU A 567 21.10 16.45 15.65
CA LEU A 567 20.73 15.62 16.77
C LEU A 567 21.55 14.32 16.80
N TYR A 568 22.06 13.99 17.97
CA TYR A 568 22.77 12.74 18.19
C TYR A 568 21.74 11.58 18.26
N SER A 569 22.02 10.48 17.58
CA SER A 569 21.23 9.25 17.70
C SER A 569 22.00 8.24 18.52
N LEU A 570 21.48 7.90 19.69
CA LEU A 570 21.98 6.79 20.50
C LEU A 570 21.50 5.48 19.87
N GLU A 571 22.43 4.60 19.53
CA GLU A 571 22.14 3.19 19.39
C GLU A 571 22.28 2.57 20.79
N MET A 572 21.20 2.36 21.45
CA MET A 572 20.83 1.48 22.58
C MET A 572 21.92 1.02 23.58
N ASP A 573 22.93 1.83 23.90
CA ASP A 573 23.94 1.41 24.86
C ASP A 573 23.92 2.33 26.10
N LEU A 574 23.78 1.71 27.28
CA LEU A 574 23.95 2.39 28.57
C LEU A 574 25.32 3.05 28.69
N VAL A 575 26.32 2.52 28.02
CA VAL A 575 27.68 3.11 27.98
C VAL A 575 27.64 4.49 27.34
N ASP A 576 26.91 4.63 26.21
CA ASP A 576 26.76 5.92 25.56
C ASP A 576 25.98 6.91 26.43
N LEU A 577 24.90 6.46 27.10
CA LEU A 577 24.15 7.30 28.01
C LEU A 577 25.04 7.80 29.19
N ARG A 578 25.81 6.92 29.80
CA ARG A 578 26.75 7.26 30.89
C ARG A 578 27.82 8.25 30.43
N ARG A 579 28.36 8.07 29.20
CA ARG A 579 29.31 9.00 28.59
C ARG A 579 28.71 10.39 28.42
N LEU A 580 27.47 10.46 27.95
CA LEU A 580 26.77 11.74 27.73
C LEU A 580 26.38 12.40 29.05
N LEU A 581 26.07 11.64 30.09
CA LEU A 581 25.87 12.18 31.44
C LEU A 581 27.15 12.81 31.97
N ALA A 582 28.29 12.10 31.89
CA ALA A 582 29.58 12.64 32.27
C ALA A 582 29.95 13.90 31.46
N GLN A 583 29.66 13.92 30.17
CA GLN A 583 29.87 15.11 29.32
C GLN A 583 28.95 16.27 29.74
N SER A 584 27.68 16.00 30.04
CA SER A 584 26.71 17.00 30.54
C SER A 584 27.21 17.66 31.82
N ASP A 585 27.68 16.84 32.77
CA ASP A 585 28.20 17.32 34.04
C ASP A 585 29.51 18.14 33.86
N ALA A 586 30.44 17.65 33.04
CA ALA A 586 31.70 18.32 32.75
C ALA A 586 31.55 19.65 32.03
N GLU A 587 30.61 19.75 31.06
CA GLU A 587 30.36 20.95 30.28
C GLU A 587 29.36 21.91 30.95
N GLY A 588 28.68 21.50 32.01
CA GLY A 588 27.59 22.25 32.64
C GLY A 588 26.38 22.44 31.73
N ARG A 589 26.21 21.57 30.75
CA ARG A 589 25.13 21.63 29.74
C ARG A 589 24.03 20.63 30.06
N PRO A 590 22.74 21.03 30.04
CA PRO A 590 21.64 20.10 30.25
C PRO A 590 21.60 19.04 29.11
N LEU A 591 21.44 17.77 29.49
CA LEU A 591 21.22 16.68 28.54
C LEU A 591 19.72 16.46 28.36
N LEU A 592 19.24 16.53 27.11
CA LEU A 592 17.88 16.18 26.72
C LEU A 592 17.88 14.85 25.98
N VAL A 593 17.09 13.91 26.48
CA VAL A 593 16.92 12.58 25.90
C VAL A 593 15.49 12.45 25.39
N ALA A 594 15.32 12.34 24.08
CA ALA A 594 14.02 12.07 23.45
C ALA A 594 13.91 10.62 23.01
N PHE A 595 12.85 9.95 23.38
CA PHE A 595 12.59 8.59 22.90
C PHE A 595 11.12 8.34 22.56
N GLY A 596 10.91 7.41 21.62
CA GLY A 596 9.63 6.83 21.27
C GLY A 596 9.64 5.32 21.46
N TYR A 597 8.53 4.64 21.11
CA TYR A 597 8.41 3.18 21.21
C TYR A 597 8.76 2.63 22.59
N ARG A 598 8.24 3.25 23.65
CA ARG A 598 8.57 2.92 25.05
C ARG A 598 8.44 1.43 25.35
N ASP A 599 7.37 0.77 24.86
CA ASP A 599 7.14 -0.65 25.11
C ASP A 599 8.21 -1.53 24.45
N LEU A 600 8.72 -1.14 23.27
CA LEU A 600 9.80 -1.83 22.60
C LEU A 600 11.11 -1.67 23.40
N ILE A 601 11.40 -0.47 23.90
CA ILE A 601 12.58 -0.20 24.74
C ILE A 601 12.48 -1.02 26.04
N LEU A 602 11.29 -1.04 26.67
CA LEU A 602 11.06 -1.83 27.88
C LEU A 602 11.33 -3.33 27.67
N HIS A 603 11.03 -3.84 26.47
CA HIS A 603 11.26 -5.24 26.14
C HIS A 603 12.72 -5.54 25.77
N GLU A 604 13.36 -4.66 25.02
CA GLU A 604 14.72 -4.89 24.48
C GLU A 604 15.84 -4.40 25.41
N THR A 605 15.62 -3.27 26.10
CA THR A 605 16.62 -2.60 26.95
C THR A 605 15.97 -1.94 28.16
N PRO A 606 15.38 -2.72 29.08
CA PRO A 606 14.68 -2.18 30.26
C PRO A 606 15.58 -1.30 31.10
N GLU A 607 16.89 -1.59 31.18
CA GLU A 607 17.87 -0.82 31.96
C GLU A 607 18.00 0.63 31.48
N PHE A 608 17.77 0.90 30.19
CA PHE A 608 17.77 2.25 29.66
C PHE A 608 16.59 3.07 30.23
N LEU A 609 15.39 2.49 30.28
CA LEU A 609 14.23 3.15 30.87
C LEU A 609 14.41 3.34 32.39
N GLN A 610 14.94 2.34 33.10
CA GLN A 610 15.23 2.45 34.53
C GLN A 610 16.19 3.60 34.81
N ALA A 611 17.26 3.71 34.01
CA ALA A 611 18.23 4.79 34.16
C ALA A 611 17.63 6.19 33.93
N ILE A 612 16.57 6.31 33.13
CA ILE A 612 15.95 7.61 32.83
C ILE A 612 14.71 7.85 33.70
N GLU A 613 13.80 6.86 33.81
CA GLU A 613 12.50 7.06 34.46
C GLU A 613 12.54 6.84 35.98
N GLU A 614 13.47 6.00 36.49
CA GLU A 614 13.50 5.57 37.90
C GLU A 614 14.70 6.09 38.71
N SER A 615 15.76 6.61 38.04
CA SER A 615 16.98 7.02 38.74
C SER A 615 16.83 8.30 39.58
N GLY A 616 15.82 9.13 39.31
CA GLY A 616 15.67 10.43 39.93
C GLY A 616 16.60 11.53 39.37
N ASP A 617 17.56 11.16 38.52
CA ASP A 617 18.49 12.11 37.86
C ASP A 617 17.86 12.83 36.67
N PHE A 618 16.72 12.36 36.21
CA PHE A 618 15.99 12.92 35.08
C PHE A 618 14.59 13.38 35.46
N GLU A 619 14.14 14.44 34.82
CA GLU A 619 12.74 14.90 34.87
C GLU A 619 12.12 14.86 33.48
N ARG A 620 10.87 14.43 33.35
CA ARG A 620 10.13 14.48 32.10
C ARG A 620 9.69 15.92 31.82
N VAL A 621 10.28 16.55 30.81
CA VAL A 621 10.04 17.95 30.46
C VAL A 621 9.04 18.14 29.34
N ALA A 622 8.79 17.10 28.51
CA ALA A 622 7.77 17.16 27.50
C ALA A 622 7.24 15.75 27.16
N HIS A 623 5.97 15.73 26.77
CA HIS A 623 5.28 14.57 26.22
C HIS A 623 4.51 15.00 24.97
N PHE A 624 4.81 14.37 23.84
CA PHE A 624 4.12 14.60 22.58
C PHE A 624 3.27 13.37 22.27
N PRO A 625 1.94 13.48 22.32
CA PRO A 625 1.05 12.37 22.02
C PRO A 625 1.13 11.98 20.54
N GLY A 626 0.86 10.70 20.25
CA GLY A 626 0.78 10.15 18.89
C GLY A 626 -0.48 9.33 18.69
N LEU A 627 -0.84 9.04 17.44
CA LEU A 627 -1.90 8.07 17.17
C LEU A 627 -1.43 6.66 17.57
N GLU A 628 -2.33 5.85 18.14
CA GLU A 628 -2.04 4.47 18.57
C GLU A 628 -0.98 4.43 19.70
N GLU A 629 -1.11 5.34 20.67
CA GLU A 629 -0.27 5.30 21.87
C GLU A 629 -0.45 4.01 22.70
N PRO A 630 0.56 3.60 23.46
CA PRO A 630 1.80 4.33 23.82
C PRO A 630 2.90 4.25 22.76
N GLN A 631 2.73 3.43 21.72
CA GLN A 631 3.77 3.08 20.77
C GLN A 631 4.37 4.31 20.06
N PHE A 632 3.54 5.28 19.67
CA PHE A 632 3.96 6.41 18.84
C PHE A 632 4.11 7.72 19.58
N ALA A 633 3.86 7.75 20.90
CA ALA A 633 4.15 8.91 21.72
C ALA A 633 5.68 9.17 21.79
N GLN A 634 6.03 10.43 21.97
CA GLN A 634 7.42 10.85 22.14
C GLN A 634 7.59 11.50 23.51
N ASN A 635 8.54 11.02 24.28
CA ASN A 635 8.87 11.55 25.61
C ASN A 635 10.23 12.24 25.59
N ILE A 636 10.33 13.38 26.23
CA ILE A 636 11.60 14.10 26.40
C ILE A 636 11.88 14.24 27.89
N TRP A 637 13.04 13.75 28.27
CA TRP A 637 13.54 13.80 29.61
C TRP A 637 14.79 14.69 29.67
N ARG A 638 14.95 15.42 30.76
CA ARG A 638 16.05 16.34 31.01
C ARG A 638 16.87 15.86 32.20
N HIS A 639 18.17 15.68 32.00
CA HIS A 639 19.15 15.57 33.07
C HIS A 639 19.63 16.97 33.46
N ARG A 640 19.71 17.25 34.75
CA ARG A 640 20.32 18.46 35.28
C ARG A 640 21.76 18.20 35.59
N PRO A 641 22.72 18.97 35.02
CA PRO A 641 24.11 18.80 35.35
C PRO A 641 24.32 18.95 36.86
N ARG A 642 25.09 18.03 37.46
CA ARG A 642 25.49 18.16 38.85
C ARG A 642 26.50 19.28 38.97
N PRO A 643 26.42 20.15 40.01
CA PRO A 643 27.47 21.13 40.22
C PRO A 643 28.78 20.36 40.39
N PRO A 644 29.89 20.85 39.80
CA PRO A 644 31.19 20.20 40.01
C PRO A 644 31.41 20.05 41.52
N SER A 645 31.66 18.81 41.95
CA SER A 645 32.02 18.54 43.35
C SER A 645 33.17 19.44 43.70
N GLN A 646 32.97 20.42 44.63
CA GLN A 646 34.04 21.22 45.12
C GLN A 646 35.12 20.26 45.66
N PRO A 647 36.41 20.44 45.26
CA PRO A 647 37.46 19.55 45.66
C PRO A 647 37.69 19.55 47.18
#